data_9b4c0a2dc5cd449594f65b09f17a1709
#
_entry.id   9b4c0a2dc5cd449594f65b09f17a1709
#
_cell.length_a   1.000
_cell.length_b   1.000
_cell.length_c   1.000
_cell.angle_alpha   90.00
_cell.angle_beta   90.00
_cell.angle_gamma   90.00
#
_symmetry.space_group_name_H-M   'P 1'
#
loop_
_entity.id
_entity.type
_entity.pdbx_description
1 polymer ?
#
loop_
_entity_poly.entity_id
_entity_poly.type
_entity_poly.pdbx_seq_one_letter_code
_entity_poly.pdbx_strand_id
1 'polypeptide(L)'
;MQITKIAIQNFRGIRELSIPMANFSCIIGENNAGKSSILQALDVFFNNPGLRDSDFYNKEDSIRVEVTFEEIKDEDLGRLTNEHRSRIAEHVSEGRLSLSRIYSQPGKGVLCMVAPMPIDKRYWPDAIAEVTAKKAREELRESAVFHIPDLAEALPARPTQKQVKEEVEKLIAALPDEQKKLDDIPLVTGMDKSIHALLPEVIYIPAVKDLSDDLKTAETASFGKLIGILFNTIKPKLASIDALFSTLENLLNVTEVDGTEVDDRLKDVIAVEQAVERNLQEAFPDTSIRIEIPPPDLKSVLNNAQIAIDDGVRSGFKSKGDGLRRSVTFAILRAYADLRSQERMSDPSMTPRPYLLLFEEPELFLHPRAQIQLFEALKVFAADNHVMVSTHSSAFFSPQATGTFVKLIKDRSVTPPCAKAYPVDLSDLRLKDQFQMVMQENNDAAFFCESILLVEGDSDHIVIPHIARTLNPSWDFAKKSVAIARVGGKHNIKRYRSFFERFGVSVSALVDLDALTEGFDKLGASTQTTAMRNDLMQDVGNMLAGTHASETDLSGNQLRKIKDSPTIKELWAETKKQGELFKARECTWEHLENLVDNFFQQTVTRDARLQVLKELQDGPVADKQRLVIEALRKERVYVLTKGAIEAYYPRPASGDKLRAAQEYCDEFTDPHQIRQLVNAGKEGERCEFDLIFANFFGEDILPHQRTSLNTSPAAKAEAPGDTA
;
A
#
# COMPACT_ATOMS: atom_id res chain seq x y z
N MET A 1 -17.72 11.06 -8.63
CA MET A 1 -17.24 9.72 -9.08
C MET A 1 -15.89 9.44 -8.46
N GLN A 2 -15.73 8.29 -7.77
CA GLN A 2 -14.49 7.85 -7.11
C GLN A 2 -14.08 6.46 -7.61
N ILE A 3 -12.77 6.24 -7.75
CA ILE A 3 -12.23 4.89 -7.97
C ILE A 3 -12.04 4.27 -6.59
N THR A 4 -12.71 3.14 -6.32
CA THR A 4 -12.71 2.52 -4.99
C THR A 4 -11.98 1.19 -4.94
N LYS A 5 -11.84 0.50 -6.09
CA LYS A 5 -11.21 -0.82 -6.14
C LYS A 5 -10.53 -1.07 -7.49
N ILE A 6 -9.40 -1.76 -7.42
CA ILE A 6 -8.67 -2.26 -8.59
C ILE A 6 -8.42 -3.75 -8.37
N ALA A 7 -8.71 -4.57 -9.39
CA ALA A 7 -8.33 -5.98 -9.40
C ALA A 7 -7.53 -6.28 -10.67
N ILE A 8 -6.43 -6.98 -10.53
CA ILE A 8 -5.48 -7.29 -11.61
C ILE A 8 -5.23 -8.79 -11.60
N GLN A 9 -5.35 -9.43 -12.76
CA GLN A 9 -5.06 -10.84 -12.94
C GLN A 9 -4.12 -11.03 -14.13
N ASN A 10 -3.17 -11.93 -13.96
CA ASN A 10 -2.26 -12.43 -14.99
C ASN A 10 -1.39 -11.36 -15.69
N PHE A 11 -1.04 -10.25 -15.00
CA PHE A 11 -0.28 -9.15 -15.60
C PHE A 11 1.14 -9.07 -15.06
N ARG A 12 2.16 -9.31 -15.89
CA ARG A 12 3.60 -9.29 -15.55
C ARG A 12 3.92 -10.12 -14.32
N GLY A 13 4.43 -9.49 -13.24
CA GLY A 13 4.69 -10.16 -11.95
C GLY A 13 3.46 -10.35 -11.06
N ILE A 14 2.27 -10.06 -11.53
CA ILE A 14 1.01 -10.16 -10.78
C ILE A 14 0.21 -11.36 -11.29
N ARG A 15 0.06 -12.38 -10.45
CA ARG A 15 -0.83 -13.50 -10.75
C ARG A 15 -2.29 -13.11 -10.50
N GLU A 16 -2.58 -12.65 -9.30
CA GLU A 16 -3.88 -12.12 -8.90
C GLU A 16 -3.70 -11.15 -7.74
N LEU A 17 -4.37 -10.00 -7.82
CA LEU A 17 -4.25 -8.95 -6.82
C LEU A 17 -5.51 -8.09 -6.82
N SER A 18 -6.02 -7.77 -5.63
CA SER A 18 -7.13 -6.84 -5.43
C SER A 18 -6.78 -5.86 -4.33
N ILE A 19 -6.87 -4.57 -4.63
CA ILE A 19 -6.54 -3.49 -3.70
C ILE A 19 -7.66 -2.44 -3.68
N PRO A 20 -8.01 -1.90 -2.53
CA PRO A 20 -8.85 -0.71 -2.43
C PRO A 20 -8.08 0.51 -2.97
N MET A 21 -8.80 1.52 -3.42
CA MET A 21 -8.24 2.79 -3.84
C MET A 21 -8.99 3.94 -3.18
N ALA A 22 -8.26 4.95 -2.74
CA ALA A 22 -8.79 6.22 -2.25
C ALA A 22 -8.30 7.36 -3.17
N ASN A 23 -8.75 8.58 -2.93
CA ASN A 23 -8.29 9.75 -3.68
C ASN A 23 -6.77 9.91 -3.64
N PHE A 24 -6.14 9.60 -2.51
CA PHE A 24 -4.70 9.49 -2.39
C PHE A 24 -4.31 8.08 -1.93
N SER A 25 -3.67 7.33 -2.81
CA SER A 25 -3.20 5.96 -2.55
C SER A 25 -1.67 5.90 -2.66
N CYS A 26 -1.04 5.22 -1.70
CA CYS A 26 0.40 5.04 -1.66
C CYS A 26 0.77 3.56 -1.72
N ILE A 27 1.66 3.21 -2.64
CA ILE A 27 2.19 1.85 -2.80
C ILE A 27 3.66 1.84 -2.41
N ILE A 28 4.00 1.00 -1.44
CA ILE A 28 5.38 0.75 -1.03
C ILE A 28 5.74 -0.72 -1.23
N GLY A 29 7.01 -1.03 -1.14
CA GLY A 29 7.51 -2.41 -1.22
C GLY A 29 8.93 -2.46 -1.76
N GLU A 30 9.50 -3.66 -1.78
CA GLU A 30 10.84 -3.90 -2.30
C GLU A 30 10.96 -3.56 -3.79
N ASN A 31 12.22 -3.41 -4.23
CA ASN A 31 12.51 -3.36 -5.66
C ASN A 31 12.07 -4.66 -6.31
N ASN A 32 11.42 -4.54 -7.46
CA ASN A 32 10.89 -5.68 -8.22
C ASN A 32 9.74 -6.45 -7.53
N ALA A 33 9.05 -5.84 -6.53
CA ALA A 33 7.84 -6.41 -5.92
C ALA A 33 6.57 -6.24 -6.77
N GLY A 34 6.63 -5.44 -7.84
CA GLY A 34 5.50 -5.22 -8.75
C GLY A 34 4.82 -3.86 -8.60
N LYS A 35 5.41 -2.89 -7.88
CA LYS A 35 4.84 -1.54 -7.72
C LYS A 35 4.50 -0.87 -9.05
N SER A 36 5.46 -0.81 -9.96
CA SER A 36 5.27 -0.27 -11.31
C SER A 36 4.23 -1.05 -12.10
N SER A 37 4.13 -2.37 -11.90
CA SER A 37 3.15 -3.18 -12.60
C SER A 37 1.71 -2.82 -12.24
N ILE A 38 1.43 -2.40 -10.99
CA ILE A 38 0.09 -1.92 -10.61
C ILE A 38 -0.24 -0.61 -11.32
N LEU A 39 0.68 0.38 -11.30
CA LEU A 39 0.46 1.65 -11.99
C LEU A 39 0.28 1.45 -13.48
N GLN A 40 1.11 0.59 -14.09
CA GLN A 40 1.01 0.24 -15.51
C GLN A 40 -0.26 -0.54 -15.85
N ALA A 41 -0.78 -1.40 -14.94
CA ALA A 41 -2.05 -2.07 -15.16
C ALA A 41 -3.21 -1.06 -15.24
N LEU A 42 -3.19 -0.01 -14.42
CA LEU A 42 -4.15 1.10 -14.55
C LEU A 42 -3.99 1.84 -15.88
N ASP A 43 -2.77 2.16 -16.29
CA ASP A 43 -2.52 2.78 -17.59
C ASP A 43 -3.03 1.88 -18.73
N VAL A 44 -2.80 0.58 -18.65
CA VAL A 44 -3.30 -0.43 -19.59
C VAL A 44 -4.83 -0.46 -19.63
N PHE A 45 -5.50 -0.38 -18.47
CA PHE A 45 -6.96 -0.34 -18.41
C PHE A 45 -7.53 0.90 -19.12
N PHE A 46 -6.99 2.09 -18.86
CA PHE A 46 -7.54 3.33 -19.40
C PHE A 46 -7.12 3.60 -20.86
N ASN A 47 -5.84 3.45 -21.18
CA ASN A 47 -5.28 3.86 -22.48
C ASN A 47 -5.24 2.74 -23.53
N ASN A 48 -5.51 1.48 -23.15
CA ASN A 48 -5.55 0.31 -24.03
C ASN A 48 -4.33 0.21 -24.98
N PRO A 49 -3.08 0.24 -24.49
CA PRO A 49 -1.91 0.02 -25.31
C PRO A 49 -1.88 -1.42 -25.82
N GLY A 50 -1.19 -1.67 -26.93
CA GLY A 50 -0.93 -3.03 -27.40
C GLY A 50 0.04 -3.74 -26.45
N LEU A 51 -0.38 -4.86 -25.88
CA LEU A 51 0.44 -5.70 -25.01
C LEU A 51 1.24 -6.74 -25.79
N ARG A 52 2.35 -7.21 -25.20
CA ARG A 52 3.24 -8.23 -25.74
C ARG A 52 3.14 -9.52 -24.92
N ASP A 53 3.65 -10.64 -25.46
CA ASP A 53 3.74 -11.92 -24.73
C ASP A 53 4.43 -11.80 -23.36
N SER A 54 5.41 -10.90 -23.24
CA SER A 54 6.14 -10.66 -21.99
C SER A 54 5.30 -9.98 -20.90
N ASP A 55 4.13 -9.46 -21.23
CA ASP A 55 3.25 -8.80 -20.27
C ASP A 55 2.29 -9.78 -19.57
N PHE A 56 2.23 -11.04 -20.04
CA PHE A 56 1.43 -12.11 -19.45
C PHE A 56 2.25 -12.85 -18.37
N TYR A 57 1.68 -13.02 -17.17
CA TYR A 57 2.29 -13.86 -16.12
C TYR A 57 2.27 -15.34 -16.53
N ASN A 58 1.11 -15.82 -16.99
CA ASN A 58 0.92 -17.10 -17.66
C ASN A 58 0.38 -16.85 -19.06
N LYS A 59 1.03 -17.39 -20.09
CA LYS A 59 0.66 -17.16 -21.49
C LYS A 59 -0.63 -17.86 -21.92
N GLU A 60 -1.09 -18.84 -21.15
CA GLU A 60 -2.31 -19.59 -21.43
C GLU A 60 -3.56 -18.87 -20.89
N ASP A 61 -3.38 -17.93 -19.96
CA ASP A 61 -4.47 -17.22 -19.30
C ASP A 61 -4.60 -15.79 -19.84
N SER A 62 -5.82 -15.25 -19.84
CA SER A 62 -6.09 -13.86 -20.21
C SER A 62 -5.62 -12.90 -19.12
N ILE A 63 -5.10 -11.74 -19.52
CA ILE A 63 -4.92 -10.61 -18.59
C ILE A 63 -6.29 -9.96 -18.38
N ARG A 64 -6.64 -9.70 -17.10
CA ARG A 64 -7.84 -8.99 -16.70
C ARG A 64 -7.50 -7.87 -15.72
N VAL A 65 -7.89 -6.66 -16.07
CA VAL A 65 -7.76 -5.49 -15.18
C VAL A 65 -9.16 -4.91 -14.97
N GLU A 66 -9.64 -4.96 -13.74
CA GLU A 66 -10.94 -4.43 -13.31
C GLU A 66 -10.76 -3.18 -12.49
N VAL A 67 -11.60 -2.18 -12.74
CA VAL A 67 -11.68 -0.93 -11.97
C VAL A 67 -13.13 -0.68 -11.59
N THR A 68 -13.38 -0.47 -10.29
CA THR A 68 -14.69 -0.14 -9.76
C THR A 68 -14.77 1.35 -9.47
N PHE A 69 -15.81 1.98 -9.98
CA PHE A 69 -16.17 3.37 -9.77
C PHE A 69 -17.42 3.43 -8.90
N GLU A 70 -17.40 4.29 -7.91
CA GLU A 70 -18.54 4.53 -7.00
C GLU A 70 -18.81 6.04 -6.89
N GLU A 71 -19.89 6.40 -6.21
CA GLU A 71 -20.31 7.80 -6.06
C GLU A 71 -20.46 8.54 -7.39
N ILE A 72 -20.93 7.84 -8.45
CA ILE A 72 -21.26 8.48 -9.72
C ILE A 72 -22.56 9.26 -9.51
N LYS A 73 -22.48 10.59 -9.60
CA LYS A 73 -23.59 11.51 -9.40
C LYS A 73 -24.14 12.02 -10.73
N ASP A 74 -25.33 12.62 -10.70
CA ASP A 74 -25.95 13.26 -11.87
C ASP A 74 -25.07 14.35 -12.48
N GLU A 75 -24.26 15.02 -11.64
CA GLU A 75 -23.29 16.03 -12.08
C GLU A 75 -22.19 15.41 -12.96
N ASP A 76 -21.76 14.19 -12.64
CA ASP A 76 -20.77 13.44 -13.43
C ASP A 76 -21.35 13.06 -14.80
N LEU A 77 -22.59 12.60 -14.82
CA LEU A 77 -23.33 12.28 -16.04
C LEU A 77 -23.72 13.54 -16.85
N GLY A 78 -23.87 14.67 -16.19
CA GLY A 78 -24.17 15.97 -16.82
C GLY A 78 -23.04 16.50 -17.71
N ARG A 79 -21.81 15.99 -17.58
CA ARG A 79 -20.67 16.31 -18.46
C ARG A 79 -20.78 15.67 -19.83
N LEU A 80 -21.64 14.68 -19.97
CA LEU A 80 -21.82 13.92 -21.19
C LEU A 80 -22.89 14.54 -22.08
N THR A 81 -22.78 14.31 -23.38
CA THR A 81 -23.89 14.63 -24.30
C THR A 81 -25.14 13.81 -23.93
N ASN A 82 -26.31 14.29 -24.27
CA ASN A 82 -27.57 13.59 -23.96
C ASN A 82 -27.58 12.13 -24.44
N GLU A 83 -26.98 11.87 -25.59
CA GLU A 83 -26.86 10.52 -26.15
C GLU A 83 -25.98 9.61 -25.30
N HIS A 84 -24.82 10.11 -24.82
CA HIS A 84 -23.93 9.34 -23.96
C HIS A 84 -24.53 9.15 -22.55
N ARG A 85 -25.20 10.18 -22.04
CA ARG A 85 -25.83 10.16 -20.71
C ARG A 85 -26.90 9.07 -20.62
N SER A 86 -27.81 8.97 -21.57
CA SER A 86 -28.87 7.96 -21.55
C SER A 86 -28.32 6.54 -21.60
N ARG A 87 -27.31 6.31 -22.44
CA ARG A 87 -26.68 4.98 -22.58
C ARG A 87 -25.94 4.52 -21.31
N ILE A 88 -25.26 5.43 -20.62
CA ILE A 88 -24.50 5.08 -19.42
C ILE A 88 -25.42 4.95 -18.21
N ALA A 89 -26.45 5.80 -18.09
CA ALA A 89 -27.35 5.80 -16.93
C ALA A 89 -28.05 4.43 -16.72
N GLU A 90 -28.31 3.68 -17.77
CA GLU A 90 -28.89 2.33 -17.69
C GLU A 90 -27.95 1.31 -17.04
N HIS A 91 -26.66 1.57 -17.01
CA HIS A 91 -25.62 0.67 -16.49
C HIS A 91 -25.04 1.09 -15.16
N VAL A 92 -25.38 2.29 -14.68
CA VAL A 92 -24.97 2.78 -13.36
C VAL A 92 -26.01 2.34 -12.33
N SER A 93 -25.70 1.33 -11.55
CA SER A 93 -26.57 0.85 -10.46
C SER A 93 -26.14 1.47 -9.15
N GLU A 94 -27.04 2.20 -8.49
CA GLU A 94 -26.78 2.85 -7.18
C GLU A 94 -25.52 3.74 -7.18
N GLY A 95 -25.23 4.41 -8.28
CA GLY A 95 -24.02 5.22 -8.41
C GLY A 95 -22.72 4.44 -8.56
N ARG A 96 -22.82 3.13 -8.86
CA ARG A 96 -21.68 2.23 -9.03
C ARG A 96 -21.58 1.72 -10.47
N LEU A 97 -20.35 1.66 -10.98
CA LEU A 97 -19.99 1.08 -12.28
C LEU A 97 -18.68 0.30 -12.13
N SER A 98 -18.69 -0.97 -12.50
CA SER A 98 -17.47 -1.79 -12.55
C SER A 98 -17.16 -2.15 -13.99
N LEU A 99 -15.93 -1.87 -14.42
CA LEU A 99 -15.45 -2.13 -15.77
C LEU A 99 -14.22 -3.01 -15.72
N SER A 100 -14.05 -3.89 -16.68
CA SER A 100 -12.85 -4.70 -16.86
C SER A 100 -12.30 -4.54 -18.27
N ARG A 101 -10.98 -4.65 -18.41
CA ARG A 101 -10.32 -4.75 -19.70
C ARG A 101 -9.63 -6.09 -19.80
N ILE A 102 -9.95 -6.85 -20.84
CA ILE A 102 -9.51 -8.22 -21.02
C ILE A 102 -8.60 -8.30 -22.25
N TYR A 103 -7.43 -8.89 -22.08
CA TYR A 103 -6.49 -9.22 -23.15
C TYR A 103 -6.37 -10.74 -23.22
N SER A 104 -7.04 -11.35 -24.18
CA SER A 104 -6.97 -12.82 -24.38
C SER A 104 -5.71 -13.23 -25.14
N GLN A 105 -5.04 -12.30 -25.81
CA GLN A 105 -3.80 -12.49 -26.57
C GLN A 105 -3.06 -11.18 -26.69
N PRO A 106 -1.79 -11.17 -27.10
CA PRO A 106 -1.04 -9.96 -27.39
C PRO A 106 -1.80 -9.05 -28.36
N GLY A 107 -1.76 -7.75 -28.10
CA GLY A 107 -2.49 -6.76 -28.88
C GLY A 107 -3.31 -5.83 -27.99
N LYS A 108 -4.46 -5.36 -28.48
CA LYS A 108 -5.39 -4.49 -27.75
C LYS A 108 -6.42 -5.32 -26.99
N GLY A 109 -6.78 -4.85 -25.80
CA GLY A 109 -7.79 -5.46 -24.95
C GLY A 109 -9.21 -4.99 -25.28
N VAL A 110 -10.18 -5.80 -24.89
CA VAL A 110 -11.61 -5.53 -24.99
C VAL A 110 -12.09 -4.94 -23.67
N LEU A 111 -12.84 -3.83 -23.74
CA LEU A 111 -13.49 -3.25 -22.57
C LEU A 111 -14.83 -3.95 -22.34
N CYS A 112 -15.02 -4.41 -21.10
CA CYS A 112 -16.22 -5.11 -20.67
C CYS A 112 -16.85 -4.40 -19.47
N MET A 113 -18.13 -4.58 -19.28
CA MET A 113 -18.83 -4.22 -18.06
C MET A 113 -18.90 -5.44 -17.15
N VAL A 114 -18.63 -5.24 -15.87
CA VAL A 114 -18.76 -6.29 -14.85
C VAL A 114 -20.16 -6.20 -14.26
N ALA A 115 -20.99 -7.18 -14.55
CA ALA A 115 -22.38 -7.20 -14.09
C ALA A 115 -22.78 -8.59 -13.57
N PRO A 116 -23.80 -8.67 -12.69
CA PRO A 116 -24.33 -9.95 -12.25
C PRO A 116 -25.01 -10.68 -13.44
N MET A 117 -24.42 -11.78 -13.86
CA MET A 117 -24.90 -12.63 -14.93
C MET A 117 -25.45 -13.94 -14.37
N PRO A 118 -26.52 -14.49 -14.96
CA PRO A 118 -27.01 -15.81 -14.60
C PRO A 118 -25.90 -16.88 -14.71
N ILE A 119 -25.81 -17.75 -13.71
CA ILE A 119 -24.90 -18.91 -13.74
C ILE A 119 -25.28 -19.84 -14.90
N ASP A 120 -26.57 -19.96 -15.18
CA ASP A 120 -27.08 -20.74 -16.30
C ASP A 120 -26.81 -20.01 -17.64
N LYS A 121 -25.94 -20.59 -18.44
CA LYS A 121 -25.53 -20.03 -19.74
C LYS A 121 -26.63 -19.90 -20.75
N ARG A 122 -27.80 -20.54 -20.56
CA ARG A 122 -28.96 -20.38 -21.43
C ARG A 122 -29.49 -18.94 -21.48
N TYR A 123 -29.27 -18.17 -20.43
CA TYR A 123 -29.64 -16.76 -20.34
C TYR A 123 -28.60 -15.78 -20.88
N TRP A 124 -27.49 -16.28 -21.40
CA TRP A 124 -26.40 -15.40 -21.84
C TRP A 124 -26.70 -14.74 -23.18
N PRO A 125 -26.21 -13.50 -23.43
CA PRO A 125 -26.50 -12.75 -24.65
C PRO A 125 -26.20 -13.51 -25.95
N ASP A 126 -25.11 -14.26 -26.00
CA ASP A 126 -24.70 -15.05 -27.18
C ASP A 126 -25.70 -16.18 -27.43
N ALA A 127 -26.12 -16.89 -26.38
CA ALA A 127 -27.11 -17.95 -26.51
C ALA A 127 -28.49 -17.39 -26.95
N ILE A 128 -28.88 -16.23 -26.39
CA ILE A 128 -30.10 -15.53 -26.77
C ILE A 128 -30.01 -15.03 -28.24
N ALA A 129 -28.87 -14.51 -28.66
CA ALA A 129 -28.62 -14.05 -30.01
C ALA A 129 -28.74 -15.22 -31.01
N GLU A 130 -28.17 -16.39 -30.69
CA GLU A 130 -28.28 -17.62 -31.51
C GLU A 130 -29.72 -18.10 -31.64
N VAL A 131 -30.46 -18.14 -30.52
CA VAL A 131 -31.86 -18.53 -30.47
C VAL A 131 -32.75 -17.58 -31.28
N THR A 132 -32.44 -16.29 -31.28
CA THR A 132 -33.24 -15.24 -31.96
C THR A 132 -32.80 -14.96 -33.40
N ALA A 133 -31.66 -15.53 -33.87
CA ALA A 133 -31.12 -15.25 -35.21
C ALA A 133 -32.02 -15.73 -36.33
N LYS A 134 -32.37 -14.82 -37.24
CA LYS A 134 -32.99 -15.08 -38.57
C LYS A 134 -34.10 -16.15 -38.66
N LYS A 135 -35.05 -16.16 -37.71
CA LYS A 135 -36.15 -17.11 -37.65
C LYS A 135 -37.49 -16.43 -37.96
N ALA A 136 -38.44 -17.19 -38.58
CA ALA A 136 -39.82 -16.77 -38.70
C ALA A 136 -40.44 -16.61 -37.29
N ARG A 137 -41.46 -15.75 -37.13
CA ARG A 137 -42.00 -15.44 -35.77
C ARG A 137 -42.56 -16.67 -35.02
N GLU A 138 -43.06 -17.66 -35.74
CA GLU A 138 -43.58 -18.92 -35.17
C GLU A 138 -42.41 -19.80 -34.69
N GLU A 139 -41.43 -20.00 -35.56
CA GLU A 139 -40.18 -20.71 -35.23
C GLU A 139 -39.39 -20.04 -34.13
N LEU A 140 -39.45 -18.69 -34.03
CA LEU A 140 -38.79 -17.93 -33.00
C LEU A 140 -39.34 -18.25 -31.60
N ARG A 141 -40.69 -18.40 -31.46
CA ARG A 141 -41.32 -18.79 -30.23
C ARG A 141 -40.91 -20.21 -29.80
N GLU A 142 -41.00 -21.16 -30.72
CA GLU A 142 -40.64 -22.56 -30.47
C GLU A 142 -39.17 -22.67 -30.03
N SER A 143 -38.26 -21.99 -30.73
CA SER A 143 -36.85 -21.97 -30.40
C SER A 143 -36.58 -21.33 -29.05
N ALA A 144 -37.20 -20.21 -28.73
CA ALA A 144 -37.01 -19.50 -27.44
C ALA A 144 -37.52 -20.33 -26.27
N VAL A 145 -38.73 -20.94 -26.40
CA VAL A 145 -39.29 -21.79 -25.33
C VAL A 145 -38.53 -23.12 -25.20
N PHE A 146 -38.01 -23.69 -26.28
CA PHE A 146 -37.13 -24.86 -26.18
C PHE A 146 -35.84 -24.56 -25.40
N HIS A 147 -35.28 -23.39 -25.60
CA HIS A 147 -34.04 -22.97 -24.95
C HIS A 147 -34.27 -22.54 -23.49
N ILE A 148 -35.33 -21.77 -23.24
CA ILE A 148 -35.76 -21.29 -21.92
C ILE A 148 -37.24 -21.62 -21.73
N PRO A 149 -37.58 -22.76 -21.10
CA PRO A 149 -38.95 -23.21 -20.90
C PRO A 149 -39.87 -22.21 -20.20
N ASP A 150 -39.32 -21.40 -19.29
CA ASP A 150 -40.05 -20.39 -18.52
C ASP A 150 -40.64 -19.26 -19.39
N LEU A 151 -40.22 -19.14 -20.64
CA LEU A 151 -40.77 -18.19 -21.61
C LEU A 151 -42.13 -18.67 -22.21
N ALA A 152 -42.54 -19.91 -21.96
CA ALA A 152 -43.77 -20.48 -22.58
C ALA A 152 -45.02 -19.69 -22.24
N GLU A 153 -45.16 -19.20 -21.01
CA GLU A 153 -46.31 -18.44 -20.54
C GLU A 153 -46.19 -16.93 -20.83
N ALA A 154 -44.97 -16.42 -20.96
CA ALA A 154 -44.68 -14.99 -21.10
C ALA A 154 -44.72 -14.50 -22.56
N LEU A 155 -44.45 -15.38 -23.53
CA LEU A 155 -44.35 -14.99 -24.93
C LEU A 155 -45.67 -15.12 -25.69
N PRO A 156 -46.07 -14.13 -26.53
CA PRO A 156 -47.20 -14.23 -27.42
C PRO A 156 -46.97 -15.32 -28.50
N ALA A 157 -48.04 -15.72 -29.20
CA ALA A 157 -47.98 -16.78 -30.22
C ALA A 157 -46.99 -16.47 -31.36
N ARG A 158 -46.77 -15.17 -31.68
CA ARG A 158 -45.84 -14.69 -32.72
C ARG A 158 -44.97 -13.55 -32.20
N PRO A 159 -43.98 -13.83 -31.33
CA PRO A 159 -43.13 -12.79 -30.72
C PRO A 159 -42.18 -12.16 -31.74
N THR A 160 -41.81 -10.92 -31.50
CA THR A 160 -40.66 -10.29 -32.15
C THR A 160 -39.39 -10.62 -31.38
N GLN A 161 -38.23 -10.52 -32.02
CA GLN A 161 -36.93 -10.68 -31.34
C GLN A 161 -36.80 -9.75 -30.14
N LYS A 162 -37.32 -8.52 -30.22
CA LYS A 162 -37.33 -7.56 -29.15
C LYS A 162 -38.14 -8.07 -27.95
N GLN A 163 -39.34 -8.59 -28.19
CA GLN A 163 -40.20 -9.16 -27.13
C GLN A 163 -39.54 -10.36 -26.44
N VAL A 164 -38.86 -11.24 -27.18
CA VAL A 164 -38.12 -12.37 -26.59
C VAL A 164 -37.02 -11.84 -25.65
N LYS A 165 -36.24 -10.85 -26.09
CA LYS A 165 -35.18 -10.26 -25.26
C LYS A 165 -35.75 -9.59 -23.99
N GLU A 166 -36.81 -8.80 -24.13
CA GLU A 166 -37.47 -8.13 -22.99
C GLU A 166 -38.00 -9.13 -21.94
N GLU A 167 -38.59 -10.26 -22.38
CA GLU A 167 -39.06 -11.27 -21.44
C GLU A 167 -37.91 -12.05 -20.80
N VAL A 168 -36.83 -12.32 -21.52
CA VAL A 168 -35.62 -12.90 -20.94
C VAL A 168 -34.99 -11.95 -19.89
N GLU A 169 -34.91 -10.67 -20.21
CA GLU A 169 -34.42 -9.66 -19.26
C GLU A 169 -35.25 -9.62 -17.94
N LYS A 170 -36.58 -9.75 -18.05
CA LYS A 170 -37.47 -9.86 -16.88
C LYS A 170 -37.20 -11.13 -16.06
N LEU A 171 -37.00 -12.28 -16.73
CA LEU A 171 -36.64 -13.51 -16.06
C LEU A 171 -35.30 -13.40 -15.35
N ILE A 172 -34.29 -12.82 -16.01
CA ILE A 172 -32.97 -12.58 -15.43
C ILE A 172 -33.07 -11.65 -14.21
N ALA A 173 -33.87 -10.59 -14.30
CA ALA A 173 -34.09 -9.67 -13.17
C ALA A 173 -34.72 -10.36 -11.96
N ALA A 174 -35.64 -11.31 -12.21
CA ALA A 174 -36.33 -12.07 -11.16
C ALA A 174 -35.49 -13.20 -10.54
N LEU A 175 -34.35 -13.57 -11.12
CA LEU A 175 -33.47 -14.61 -10.55
C LEU A 175 -32.92 -14.18 -9.20
N PRO A 176 -32.85 -15.08 -8.21
CA PRO A 176 -32.16 -14.82 -6.93
C PRO A 176 -30.68 -14.51 -7.14
N ASP A 177 -30.10 -13.73 -6.25
CA ASP A 177 -28.66 -13.37 -6.32
C ASP A 177 -27.74 -14.60 -6.26
N GLU A 178 -28.15 -15.66 -5.59
CA GLU A 178 -27.44 -16.94 -5.51
C GLU A 178 -27.30 -17.64 -6.89
N GLN A 179 -28.18 -17.33 -7.85
CA GLN A 179 -28.16 -17.85 -9.21
C GLN A 179 -27.44 -16.90 -10.18
N LYS A 180 -26.87 -15.82 -9.69
CA LYS A 180 -26.09 -14.85 -10.47
C LYS A 180 -24.65 -14.86 -10.00
N LYS A 181 -23.74 -14.63 -10.91
CA LYS A 181 -22.32 -14.36 -10.63
C LYS A 181 -21.89 -13.11 -11.38
N LEU A 182 -20.92 -12.39 -10.84
CA LEU A 182 -20.29 -11.29 -11.58
C LEU A 182 -19.50 -11.88 -12.74
N ASP A 183 -19.76 -11.38 -13.94
CA ASP A 183 -19.05 -11.79 -15.15
C ASP A 183 -18.83 -10.59 -16.09
N ASP A 184 -17.89 -10.74 -17.01
CA ASP A 184 -17.46 -9.69 -17.92
C ASP A 184 -18.32 -9.71 -19.20
N ILE A 185 -19.07 -8.64 -19.43
CA ILE A 185 -19.94 -8.49 -20.61
C ILE A 185 -19.28 -7.51 -21.58
N PRO A 186 -18.94 -7.92 -22.81
CA PRO A 186 -18.43 -6.98 -23.81
C PRO A 186 -19.41 -5.83 -24.06
N LEU A 187 -18.87 -4.61 -24.18
CA LEU A 187 -19.68 -3.42 -24.41
C LEU A 187 -20.29 -3.44 -25.79
N VAL A 188 -21.52 -2.93 -25.92
CA VAL A 188 -22.19 -2.75 -27.20
C VAL A 188 -21.43 -1.72 -28.05
N THR A 189 -21.40 -1.95 -29.37
CA THR A 189 -20.71 -1.08 -30.33
C THR A 189 -21.07 0.40 -30.16
N GLY A 190 -20.05 1.24 -29.99
CA GLY A 190 -20.19 2.70 -29.79
C GLY A 190 -20.31 3.15 -28.33
N MET A 191 -20.45 2.24 -27.36
CA MET A 191 -20.49 2.56 -25.94
C MET A 191 -19.09 2.91 -25.38
N ASP A 192 -18.02 2.39 -25.99
CA ASP A 192 -16.64 2.68 -25.61
C ASP A 192 -16.37 4.19 -25.56
N LYS A 193 -16.84 4.94 -26.58
CA LYS A 193 -16.68 6.40 -26.62
C LYS A 193 -17.42 7.10 -25.49
N SER A 194 -18.62 6.61 -25.16
CA SER A 194 -19.44 7.15 -24.06
C SER A 194 -18.77 6.94 -22.72
N ILE A 195 -18.28 5.74 -22.46
CA ILE A 195 -17.58 5.42 -21.21
C ILE A 195 -16.27 6.19 -21.12
N HIS A 196 -15.50 6.28 -22.20
CA HIS A 196 -14.26 7.09 -22.22
C HIS A 196 -14.49 8.56 -21.86
N ALA A 197 -15.63 9.14 -22.24
CA ALA A 197 -15.97 10.51 -21.89
C ALA A 197 -16.28 10.67 -20.38
N LEU A 198 -16.80 9.63 -19.72
CA LEU A 198 -17.09 9.63 -18.28
C LEU A 198 -15.82 9.41 -17.44
N LEU A 199 -14.95 8.49 -17.85
CA LEU A 199 -13.79 8.07 -17.07
C LEU A 199 -12.77 9.20 -16.86
N PRO A 200 -12.00 9.19 -15.75
CA PRO A 200 -10.92 10.14 -15.54
C PRO A 200 -9.85 10.07 -16.63
N GLU A 201 -9.18 11.19 -16.87
CA GLU A 201 -8.02 11.24 -17.75
C GLU A 201 -6.76 10.80 -17.02
N VAL A 202 -6.02 9.83 -17.57
CA VAL A 202 -4.85 9.27 -16.92
C VAL A 202 -3.58 10.00 -17.31
N ILE A 203 -2.80 10.37 -16.29
CA ILE A 203 -1.48 10.94 -16.41
C ILE A 203 -0.50 10.00 -15.71
N TYR A 204 0.32 9.31 -16.49
CA TYR A 204 1.31 8.39 -15.97
C TYR A 204 2.71 9.00 -16.05
N ILE A 205 3.38 9.12 -14.89
CA ILE A 205 4.74 9.66 -14.76
C ILE A 205 5.65 8.53 -14.29
N PRO A 206 6.49 7.93 -15.16
CA PRO A 206 7.38 6.83 -14.82
C PRO A 206 8.59 7.28 -13.97
N ALA A 207 9.20 6.34 -13.25
CA ALA A 207 10.35 6.58 -12.36
C ALA A 207 11.60 7.04 -13.12
N VAL A 208 12.02 6.25 -14.08
CA VAL A 208 13.16 6.51 -14.97
C VAL A 208 12.87 5.84 -16.31
N LYS A 209 12.76 6.60 -17.36
CA LYS A 209 12.93 6.11 -18.73
C LYS A 209 13.65 7.18 -19.52
N ASP A 210 14.22 6.79 -20.65
CA ASP A 210 14.64 7.74 -21.68
C ASP A 210 13.51 8.76 -21.86
N LEU A 211 13.59 9.82 -21.05
CA LEU A 211 12.69 10.96 -21.07
C LEU A 211 12.66 11.61 -22.47
N SER A 212 13.52 11.13 -23.35
CA SER A 212 13.56 11.56 -24.75
C SER A 212 12.31 11.21 -25.55
N ASP A 213 11.63 10.10 -25.27
CA ASP A 213 10.41 9.69 -25.97
C ASP A 213 9.12 10.19 -25.29
N ASP A 214 9.11 10.34 -23.95
CA ASP A 214 7.98 10.89 -23.21
C ASP A 214 7.85 12.43 -23.32
N LEU A 215 8.86 13.11 -23.88
CA LEU A 215 8.95 14.56 -23.98
C LEU A 215 8.50 15.11 -25.33
N LYS A 216 7.95 14.29 -26.19
CA LYS A 216 7.17 14.79 -27.33
C LYS A 216 5.94 15.49 -26.71
N THR A 217 5.77 16.76 -27.01
CA THR A 217 4.59 17.57 -26.66
C THR A 217 3.29 17.01 -27.31
N ALA A 218 3.35 15.83 -27.89
CA ALA A 218 2.19 15.10 -28.37
C ALA A 218 1.24 14.79 -27.20
N GLU A 219 -0.04 14.79 -27.44
CA GLU A 219 -1.13 14.45 -26.51
C GLU A 219 -0.91 13.18 -25.68
N THR A 220 0.01 12.33 -26.11
CA THR A 220 0.35 11.04 -25.53
C THR A 220 1.46 11.14 -24.47
N ALA A 221 2.22 12.24 -24.39
CA ALA A 221 3.31 12.38 -23.44
C ALA A 221 2.79 12.95 -22.10
N SER A 222 3.24 12.37 -20.98
CA SER A 222 2.84 12.75 -19.63
C SER A 222 3.02 14.26 -19.36
N PHE A 223 4.08 14.84 -19.88
CA PHE A 223 4.35 16.27 -19.76
C PHE A 223 3.41 17.16 -20.58
N GLY A 224 3.07 16.75 -21.81
CA GLY A 224 2.08 17.45 -22.64
C GLY A 224 0.70 17.46 -21.96
N LYS A 225 0.30 16.34 -21.36
CA LYS A 225 -0.93 16.25 -20.57
C LYS A 225 -0.93 17.18 -19.36
N LEU A 226 0.18 17.26 -18.63
CA LEU A 226 0.30 18.19 -17.48
C LEU A 226 0.19 19.65 -17.89
N ILE A 227 0.81 20.06 -18.99
CA ILE A 227 0.66 21.40 -19.53
C ILE A 227 -0.79 21.61 -20.02
N GLY A 228 -1.37 20.62 -20.68
CA GLY A 228 -2.76 20.65 -21.13
C GLY A 228 -3.74 20.90 -19.98
N ILE A 229 -3.47 20.34 -18.78
CA ILE A 229 -4.26 20.61 -17.58
C ILE A 229 -4.26 22.11 -17.23
N LEU A 230 -3.08 22.76 -17.22
CA LEU A 230 -2.97 24.19 -16.93
C LEU A 230 -3.72 25.03 -17.96
N PHE A 231 -3.64 24.66 -19.25
CA PHE A 231 -4.33 25.38 -20.29
C PHE A 231 -5.83 25.16 -20.30
N ASN A 232 -6.32 23.98 -19.92
CA ASN A 232 -7.76 23.73 -19.76
C ASN A 232 -8.37 24.66 -18.69
N THR A 233 -7.61 25.02 -17.65
CA THR A 233 -8.04 25.97 -16.63
C THR A 233 -8.25 27.38 -17.18
N ILE A 234 -7.47 27.79 -18.18
CA ILE A 234 -7.59 29.13 -18.79
C ILE A 234 -8.41 29.15 -20.07
N LYS A 235 -8.83 27.98 -20.60
CA LYS A 235 -9.59 27.85 -21.84
C LYS A 235 -10.84 28.77 -21.91
N PRO A 236 -11.68 28.88 -20.85
CA PRO A 236 -12.81 29.79 -20.89
C PRO A 236 -12.45 31.26 -21.17
N LYS A 237 -11.22 31.65 -20.81
CA LYS A 237 -10.70 33.04 -21.06
C LYS A 237 -10.17 33.21 -22.47
N LEU A 238 -10.05 32.13 -23.25
CA LEU A 238 -9.51 32.13 -24.60
C LEU A 238 -10.59 31.98 -25.71
N ALA A 239 -11.86 32.19 -25.38
CA ALA A 239 -12.98 32.07 -26.31
C ALA A 239 -12.82 32.95 -27.59
N SER A 240 -12.10 34.07 -27.50
CA SER A 240 -11.77 34.90 -28.66
C SER A 240 -10.86 34.21 -29.67
N ILE A 241 -10.08 33.20 -29.26
CA ILE A 241 -9.20 32.44 -30.15
C ILE A 241 -10.00 31.44 -30.97
N ASP A 242 -11.04 30.83 -30.41
CA ASP A 242 -11.93 29.91 -31.14
C ASP A 242 -12.60 30.65 -32.31
N ALA A 243 -12.99 31.93 -32.13
CA ALA A 243 -13.52 32.77 -33.20
C ALA A 243 -12.48 33.06 -34.32
N LEU A 244 -11.20 33.17 -33.97
CA LEU A 244 -10.11 33.31 -34.97
C LEU A 244 -9.92 32.01 -35.76
N PHE A 245 -9.99 30.85 -35.11
CA PHE A 245 -9.90 29.55 -35.79
C PHE A 245 -11.08 29.33 -36.72
N SER A 246 -12.31 29.68 -36.34
CA SER A 246 -13.48 29.60 -37.21
C SER A 246 -13.34 30.54 -38.44
N THR A 247 -12.76 31.72 -38.24
CA THR A 247 -12.47 32.65 -39.34
C THR A 247 -11.43 32.03 -40.30
N LEU A 248 -10.38 31.39 -39.76
CA LEU A 248 -9.36 30.69 -40.57
C LEU A 248 -9.94 29.51 -41.33
N GLU A 249 -10.85 28.76 -40.72
CA GLU A 249 -11.58 27.65 -41.35
C GLU A 249 -12.36 28.12 -42.59
N ASN A 250 -13.13 29.20 -42.46
CA ASN A 250 -13.89 29.79 -43.57
C ASN A 250 -13.00 30.32 -44.70
N LEU A 251 -11.79 30.79 -44.38
CA LEU A 251 -10.83 31.28 -45.37
C LEU A 251 -10.08 30.17 -46.12
N LEU A 252 -10.04 28.95 -45.56
CA LEU A 252 -9.28 27.83 -46.13
C LEU A 252 -10.18 26.72 -46.72
N ASN A 253 -11.41 26.55 -46.20
CA ASN A 253 -12.31 25.51 -46.58
C ASN A 253 -13.68 26.04 -47.01
N VAL A 254 -14.38 25.22 -47.82
CA VAL A 254 -15.81 25.42 -48.08
C VAL A 254 -16.56 25.02 -46.79
N THR A 255 -17.46 25.87 -46.33
CA THR A 255 -18.23 25.65 -45.09
C THR A 255 -19.70 25.41 -45.45
N GLU A 256 -20.42 24.68 -44.60
CA GLU A 256 -21.86 24.44 -44.76
C GLU A 256 -22.61 25.30 -43.71
N VAL A 257 -23.46 26.21 -44.15
CA VAL A 257 -24.32 27.01 -43.31
C VAL A 257 -25.77 26.73 -43.68
N ASP A 258 -26.55 26.24 -42.71
CA ASP A 258 -27.96 25.91 -42.89
C ASP A 258 -28.26 24.97 -44.11
N GLY A 259 -27.36 23.99 -44.35
CA GLY A 259 -27.50 23.04 -45.47
C GLY A 259 -27.11 23.60 -46.84
N THR A 260 -26.46 24.78 -46.87
CA THR A 260 -25.97 25.37 -48.11
C THR A 260 -24.44 25.52 -48.01
N GLU A 261 -23.75 25.07 -49.08
CA GLU A 261 -22.29 25.27 -49.19
C GLU A 261 -22.01 26.77 -49.43
N VAL A 262 -21.12 27.31 -48.59
CA VAL A 262 -20.63 28.70 -48.70
C VAL A 262 -19.11 28.62 -48.94
N ASP A 263 -18.66 29.25 -50.03
CA ASP A 263 -17.24 29.30 -50.41
C ASP A 263 -16.68 30.72 -50.27
N ASP A 264 -16.18 31.02 -49.06
CA ASP A 264 -15.51 32.27 -48.72
C ASP A 264 -13.98 32.12 -48.68
N ARG A 265 -13.43 31.10 -49.34
CA ARG A 265 -12.03 30.78 -49.37
C ARG A 265 -11.19 31.89 -50.04
N LEU A 266 -9.93 31.95 -49.60
CA LEU A 266 -8.94 32.82 -50.25
C LEU A 266 -8.83 32.46 -51.75
N LYS A 267 -8.79 33.47 -52.59
CA LYS A 267 -8.68 33.30 -54.07
C LYS A 267 -7.48 32.49 -54.48
N ASP A 268 -6.38 32.58 -53.71
CA ASP A 268 -5.16 31.82 -53.99
C ASP A 268 -5.35 30.32 -53.70
N VAL A 269 -6.14 29.93 -52.71
CA VAL A 269 -6.48 28.52 -52.42
C VAL A 269 -7.31 27.94 -53.55
N ILE A 270 -8.33 28.70 -54.01
CA ILE A 270 -9.18 28.34 -55.14
C ILE A 270 -8.34 28.22 -56.41
N ALA A 271 -7.42 29.15 -56.66
CA ALA A 271 -6.54 29.11 -57.84
C ALA A 271 -5.63 27.89 -57.87
N VAL A 272 -5.09 27.45 -56.72
CA VAL A 272 -4.28 26.23 -56.60
C VAL A 272 -5.13 25.03 -56.90
N GLU A 273 -6.33 24.90 -56.33
CA GLU A 273 -7.27 23.81 -56.55
C GLU A 273 -7.61 23.68 -58.05
N GLN A 274 -8.00 24.79 -58.67
CA GLN A 274 -8.31 24.83 -60.12
C GLN A 274 -7.11 24.49 -61.01
N ALA A 275 -5.90 24.88 -60.60
CA ALA A 275 -4.71 24.56 -61.36
C ALA A 275 -4.40 23.04 -61.30
N VAL A 276 -4.56 22.41 -60.11
CA VAL A 276 -4.39 20.95 -59.94
C VAL A 276 -5.49 20.20 -60.70
N GLU A 277 -6.74 20.66 -60.58
CA GLU A 277 -7.87 20.03 -61.27
C GLU A 277 -7.71 20.06 -62.79
N ARG A 278 -7.31 21.20 -63.37
CA ARG A 278 -7.07 21.29 -64.82
C ARG A 278 -6.01 20.30 -65.31
N ASN A 279 -4.89 20.18 -64.57
CA ASN A 279 -3.84 19.23 -64.96
C ASN A 279 -4.29 17.77 -64.78
N LEU A 280 -5.15 17.48 -63.81
CA LEU A 280 -5.69 16.15 -63.61
C LEU A 280 -6.71 15.78 -64.69
N GLN A 281 -7.56 16.72 -65.11
CA GLN A 281 -8.55 16.54 -66.15
C GLN A 281 -7.96 16.26 -67.50
N GLU A 282 -6.72 16.60 -67.77
CA GLU A 282 -5.99 16.17 -68.99
C GLU A 282 -5.89 14.64 -69.11
N ALA A 283 -5.75 13.96 -67.96
CA ALA A 283 -5.64 12.49 -67.90
C ALA A 283 -6.96 11.81 -67.51
N PHE A 284 -7.80 12.52 -66.73
CA PHE A 284 -9.06 12.01 -66.17
C PHE A 284 -10.17 13.07 -66.32
N PRO A 285 -10.86 13.17 -67.46
CA PRO A 285 -11.74 14.29 -67.81
C PRO A 285 -12.93 14.54 -66.86
N ASP A 286 -13.43 13.52 -66.18
CA ASP A 286 -14.58 13.60 -65.28
C ASP A 286 -14.21 13.72 -63.79
N THR A 287 -12.99 14.18 -63.48
CA THR A 287 -12.53 14.24 -62.11
C THR A 287 -12.56 15.70 -61.61
N SER A 288 -13.11 15.89 -60.40
CA SER A 288 -13.00 17.12 -59.61
C SER A 288 -12.15 16.89 -58.36
N ILE A 289 -11.46 17.93 -57.93
CA ILE A 289 -10.64 17.91 -56.69
C ILE A 289 -11.15 18.99 -55.76
N ARG A 290 -11.21 18.67 -54.46
CA ARG A 290 -11.41 19.63 -53.40
C ARG A 290 -10.21 19.50 -52.43
N ILE A 291 -9.58 20.60 -52.13
CA ILE A 291 -8.48 20.68 -51.13
C ILE A 291 -9.10 21.03 -49.78
N GLU A 292 -9.02 20.10 -48.83
CA GLU A 292 -9.47 20.32 -47.46
C GLU A 292 -8.26 20.57 -46.55
N ILE A 293 -8.23 21.68 -45.86
CA ILE A 293 -7.18 22.08 -44.94
C ILE A 293 -7.75 22.14 -43.52
N PRO A 294 -7.58 21.09 -42.71
CA PRO A 294 -8.16 21.09 -41.36
C PRO A 294 -7.58 22.24 -40.54
N PRO A 295 -8.40 23.14 -39.95
CA PRO A 295 -7.93 24.22 -39.13
C PRO A 295 -7.29 23.67 -37.85
N PRO A 296 -6.24 24.33 -37.32
CA PRO A 296 -5.73 23.98 -36.01
C PRO A 296 -6.79 24.28 -34.96
N ASP A 297 -7.03 23.33 -34.06
CA ASP A 297 -7.83 23.58 -32.87
C ASP A 297 -6.93 24.13 -31.73
N LEU A 298 -7.54 24.78 -30.75
CA LEU A 298 -6.82 25.35 -29.61
C LEU A 298 -6.01 24.30 -28.86
N LYS A 299 -6.52 23.08 -28.76
CA LYS A 299 -5.87 21.96 -28.09
C LYS A 299 -4.58 21.54 -28.82
N SER A 300 -4.62 21.43 -30.13
CA SER A 300 -3.44 21.14 -30.97
C SER A 300 -2.36 22.21 -30.86
N VAL A 301 -2.73 23.48 -30.80
CA VAL A 301 -1.80 24.60 -30.62
C VAL A 301 -1.15 24.53 -29.24
N LEU A 302 -1.94 24.31 -28.19
CA LEU A 302 -1.46 24.22 -26.81
C LEU A 302 -0.61 22.97 -26.57
N ASN A 303 -0.93 21.86 -27.23
CA ASN A 303 -0.13 20.62 -27.16
C ASN A 303 1.27 20.77 -27.76
N ASN A 304 1.47 21.74 -28.65
CA ASN A 304 2.77 22.09 -29.22
C ASN A 304 3.56 23.11 -28.36
N ALA A 305 3.03 23.52 -27.19
CA ALA A 305 3.72 24.42 -26.29
C ALA A 305 5.04 23.80 -25.78
N GLN A 306 6.12 24.60 -25.80
CA GLN A 306 7.43 24.17 -25.32
C GLN A 306 7.84 25.01 -24.10
N ILE A 307 8.41 24.36 -23.09
CA ILE A 307 9.01 25.07 -21.96
C ILE A 307 10.51 25.27 -22.26
N ALA A 308 10.92 26.53 -22.28
CA ALA A 308 12.32 26.91 -22.23
C ALA A 308 12.68 27.26 -20.78
N ILE A 309 13.79 26.72 -20.29
CA ILE A 309 14.28 26.95 -18.92
C ILE A 309 15.60 27.72 -19.04
N ASP A 310 15.70 28.79 -18.25
CA ASP A 310 16.92 29.57 -18.10
C ASP A 310 17.46 29.39 -16.67
N ASP A 311 18.58 28.71 -16.57
CA ASP A 311 19.34 28.50 -15.34
C ASP A 311 20.75 29.15 -15.44
N GLY A 312 20.85 30.20 -16.24
CA GLY A 312 22.08 30.86 -16.70
C GLY A 312 22.40 30.52 -18.17
N VAL A 313 21.78 29.45 -18.72
CA VAL A 313 21.81 29.09 -20.14
C VAL A 313 20.40 28.69 -20.56
N ARG A 314 19.77 29.53 -21.38
CA ARG A 314 18.43 29.24 -21.92
C ARG A 314 18.47 28.05 -22.85
N SER A 315 17.77 26.98 -22.49
CA SER A 315 17.65 25.79 -23.31
C SER A 315 16.29 25.11 -23.13
N GLY A 316 15.94 24.21 -24.03
CA GLY A 316 14.71 23.46 -23.94
C GLY A 316 14.70 22.51 -22.74
N PHE A 317 13.54 22.21 -22.22
CA PHE A 317 13.33 21.29 -21.10
C PHE A 317 14.09 19.94 -21.26
N LYS A 318 14.20 19.42 -22.49
CA LYS A 318 14.88 18.16 -22.80
C LYS A 318 16.38 18.16 -22.51
N SER A 319 17.02 19.30 -22.63
CA SER A 319 18.46 19.46 -22.43
C SER A 319 18.87 19.71 -20.98
N LYS A 320 17.92 19.77 -20.07
CA LYS A 320 18.17 19.98 -18.64
C LYS A 320 18.32 18.63 -17.90
N GLY A 321 19.02 18.64 -16.76
CA GLY A 321 19.19 17.46 -15.91
C GLY A 321 17.88 16.97 -15.29
N ASP A 322 17.83 15.69 -14.92
CA ASP A 322 16.62 15.02 -14.42
C ASP A 322 16.01 15.68 -13.17
N GLY A 323 16.84 16.16 -12.25
CA GLY A 323 16.38 16.89 -11.07
C GLY A 323 15.61 18.17 -11.43
N LEU A 324 16.11 18.96 -12.39
CA LEU A 324 15.44 20.19 -12.83
C LEU A 324 14.14 19.85 -13.59
N ARG A 325 14.15 18.82 -14.44
CA ARG A 325 12.95 18.35 -15.15
C ARG A 325 11.85 17.94 -14.19
N ARG A 326 12.16 17.17 -13.14
CA ARG A 326 11.19 16.80 -12.08
C ARG A 326 10.72 18.02 -11.29
N SER A 327 11.60 18.96 -11.00
CA SER A 327 11.19 20.20 -10.33
C SER A 327 10.21 21.02 -11.15
N VAL A 328 10.34 21.04 -12.49
CA VAL A 328 9.37 21.68 -13.39
C VAL A 328 8.02 20.94 -13.38
N THR A 329 8.03 19.60 -13.43
CA THR A 329 6.80 18.80 -13.28
C THR A 329 6.08 19.13 -11.97
N PHE A 330 6.85 19.23 -10.88
CA PHE A 330 6.32 19.67 -9.58
C PHE A 330 5.73 21.07 -9.63
N ALA A 331 6.44 22.04 -10.25
CA ALA A 331 5.95 23.40 -10.36
C ALA A 331 4.63 23.50 -11.16
N ILE A 332 4.47 22.68 -12.19
CA ILE A 332 3.23 22.58 -12.97
C ILE A 332 2.08 22.05 -12.11
N LEU A 333 2.29 20.95 -11.37
CA LEU A 333 1.28 20.40 -10.47
C LEU A 333 0.86 21.41 -9.38
N ARG A 334 1.82 22.14 -8.83
CA ARG A 334 1.56 23.18 -7.85
C ARG A 334 0.79 24.34 -8.45
N ALA A 335 1.18 24.83 -9.63
CA ALA A 335 0.47 25.90 -10.33
C ALA A 335 -0.98 25.49 -10.64
N TYR A 336 -1.21 24.23 -11.02
CA TYR A 336 -2.57 23.71 -11.19
C TYR A 336 -3.36 23.75 -9.89
N ALA A 337 -2.77 23.29 -8.77
CA ALA A 337 -3.43 23.31 -7.46
C ALA A 337 -3.79 24.73 -7.02
N ASP A 338 -2.88 25.69 -7.24
CA ASP A 338 -3.10 27.11 -6.92
C ASP A 338 -4.22 27.73 -7.78
N LEU A 339 -4.22 27.46 -9.09
CA LEU A 339 -5.27 27.95 -10.01
C LEU A 339 -6.64 27.37 -9.67
N ARG A 340 -6.71 26.10 -9.36
CA ARG A 340 -7.95 25.43 -8.96
C ARG A 340 -8.54 25.97 -7.67
N SER A 341 -7.69 26.25 -6.69
CA SER A 341 -8.13 26.88 -5.45
C SER A 341 -8.78 28.25 -5.70
N GLN A 342 -8.25 29.00 -6.67
CA GLN A 342 -8.80 30.31 -7.07
C GLN A 342 -10.13 30.19 -7.84
N GLU A 343 -10.25 29.18 -8.72
CA GLU A 343 -11.49 28.96 -9.50
C GLU A 343 -12.66 28.51 -8.61
N ARG A 344 -12.43 27.63 -7.64
CA ARG A 344 -13.46 27.23 -6.67
C ARG A 344 -14.02 28.39 -5.87
N MET A 345 -13.21 29.42 -5.61
CA MET A 345 -13.67 30.67 -4.98
C MET A 345 -14.56 31.50 -5.91
N SER A 346 -14.41 31.32 -7.23
CA SER A 346 -15.13 32.15 -8.24
C SER A 346 -16.37 31.46 -8.79
N ASP A 347 -16.40 30.16 -8.98
CA ASP A 347 -17.59 29.41 -9.45
C ASP A 347 -17.63 27.96 -8.89
N PRO A 348 -18.42 27.74 -7.82
CA PRO A 348 -18.56 26.42 -7.19
C PRO A 348 -19.30 25.38 -8.04
N SER A 349 -19.97 25.78 -9.13
CA SER A 349 -20.85 24.90 -9.92
C SER A 349 -20.15 24.12 -11.03
N MET A 350 -18.92 24.46 -11.39
CA MET A 350 -18.17 23.74 -12.43
C MET A 350 -17.54 22.44 -11.88
N THR A 351 -18.04 21.31 -12.34
CA THR A 351 -17.47 19.97 -12.09
C THR A 351 -16.70 19.49 -13.33
N PRO A 352 -15.38 19.74 -13.42
CA PRO A 352 -14.61 19.27 -14.55
C PRO A 352 -14.35 17.76 -14.49
N ARG A 353 -13.94 17.18 -15.62
CA ARG A 353 -13.50 15.78 -15.69
C ARG A 353 -12.33 15.55 -14.73
N PRO A 354 -12.41 14.53 -13.86
CA PRO A 354 -11.31 14.24 -12.91
C PRO A 354 -10.10 13.66 -13.65
N TYR A 355 -8.94 13.78 -13.02
CA TYR A 355 -7.70 13.15 -13.46
C TYR A 355 -7.34 11.97 -12.55
N LEU A 356 -6.63 11.00 -13.12
CA LEU A 356 -5.93 9.94 -12.39
C LEU A 356 -4.43 10.11 -12.61
N LEU A 357 -3.74 10.60 -11.59
CA LEU A 357 -2.28 10.75 -11.62
C LEU A 357 -1.63 9.48 -11.08
N LEU A 358 -0.86 8.82 -11.92
CA LEU A 358 -0.05 7.67 -11.59
C LEU A 358 1.42 8.10 -11.57
N PHE A 359 2.06 8.12 -10.41
CA PHE A 359 3.40 8.67 -10.28
C PHE A 359 4.35 7.63 -9.67
N GLU A 360 5.35 7.20 -10.45
CA GLU A 360 6.39 6.29 -9.99
C GLU A 360 7.55 7.06 -9.36
N GLU A 361 7.91 6.65 -8.14
CA GLU A 361 9.08 7.11 -7.39
C GLU A 361 9.29 8.63 -7.48
N PRO A 362 8.30 9.44 -7.02
CA PRO A 362 8.37 10.90 -7.12
C PRO A 362 9.57 11.51 -6.40
N GLU A 363 10.17 10.79 -5.45
CA GLU A 363 11.35 11.19 -4.69
C GLU A 363 12.65 11.25 -5.49
N LEU A 364 12.76 10.52 -6.60
CA LEU A 364 14.01 10.41 -7.34
C LEU A 364 14.51 11.79 -7.79
N PHE A 365 15.79 12.03 -7.54
CA PHE A 365 16.50 13.27 -7.88
C PHE A 365 15.98 14.52 -7.17
N LEU A 366 15.10 14.41 -6.17
CA LEU A 366 14.61 15.53 -5.39
C LEU A 366 15.29 15.60 -4.01
N HIS A 367 15.70 16.80 -3.62
CA HIS A 367 16.13 17.07 -2.26
C HIS A 367 14.97 16.84 -1.27
N PRO A 368 15.20 16.33 -0.03
CA PRO A 368 14.14 16.03 0.93
C PRO A 368 13.10 17.13 1.13
N ARG A 369 13.52 18.39 1.17
CA ARG A 369 12.59 19.53 1.25
C ARG A 369 11.66 19.61 0.03
N ALA A 370 12.17 19.31 -1.16
CA ALA A 370 11.36 19.32 -2.38
C ALA A 370 10.39 18.14 -2.41
N GLN A 371 10.74 16.98 -1.83
CA GLN A 371 9.84 15.84 -1.67
C GLN A 371 8.63 16.21 -0.81
N ILE A 372 8.83 16.87 0.34
CA ILE A 372 7.75 17.34 1.20
C ILE A 372 6.84 18.34 0.45
N GLN A 373 7.43 19.29 -0.29
CA GLN A 373 6.66 20.28 -1.05
C GLN A 373 5.85 19.62 -2.18
N LEU A 374 6.41 18.60 -2.85
CA LEU A 374 5.70 17.84 -3.88
C LEU A 374 4.55 17.06 -3.26
N PHE A 375 4.76 16.43 -2.11
CA PHE A 375 3.69 15.72 -1.40
C PHE A 375 2.52 16.65 -1.04
N GLU A 376 2.81 17.86 -0.54
CA GLU A 376 1.75 18.86 -0.26
C GLU A 376 0.99 19.27 -1.53
N ALA A 377 1.67 19.41 -2.66
CA ALA A 377 1.00 19.71 -3.95
C ALA A 377 0.12 18.52 -4.41
N LEU A 378 0.61 17.29 -4.25
CA LEU A 378 -0.17 16.07 -4.57
C LEU A 378 -1.41 15.92 -3.68
N LYS A 379 -1.33 16.31 -2.41
CA LYS A 379 -2.50 16.37 -1.50
C LYS A 379 -3.58 17.32 -2.01
N VAL A 380 -3.18 18.53 -2.41
CA VAL A 380 -4.11 19.51 -2.98
C VAL A 380 -4.71 18.98 -4.28
N PHE A 381 -3.91 18.38 -5.14
CA PHE A 381 -4.38 17.75 -6.37
C PHE A 381 -5.38 16.62 -6.11
N ALA A 382 -5.14 15.78 -5.10
CA ALA A 382 -6.01 14.66 -4.74
C ALA A 382 -7.36 15.06 -4.14
N ALA A 383 -7.55 16.33 -3.78
CA ALA A 383 -8.84 16.80 -3.27
C ALA A 383 -9.98 16.66 -4.31
N ASP A 384 -9.66 16.79 -5.60
CA ASP A 384 -10.62 16.70 -6.73
C ASP A 384 -10.33 15.56 -7.68
N ASN A 385 -9.19 14.92 -7.54
CA ASN A 385 -8.64 13.97 -8.48
C ASN A 385 -8.20 12.70 -7.75
N HIS A 386 -7.76 11.71 -8.50
CA HIS A 386 -7.16 10.51 -7.95
C HIS A 386 -5.65 10.55 -8.11
N VAL A 387 -4.94 10.20 -7.07
CA VAL A 387 -3.47 10.09 -7.06
C VAL A 387 -3.06 8.72 -6.55
N MET A 388 -2.23 8.04 -7.31
CA MET A 388 -1.55 6.84 -6.85
C MET A 388 -0.05 7.01 -7.03
N VAL A 389 0.70 6.90 -5.95
CA VAL A 389 2.16 6.99 -5.96
C VAL A 389 2.77 5.64 -5.58
N SER A 390 3.86 5.27 -6.25
CA SER A 390 4.77 4.23 -5.77
C SER A 390 6.02 4.90 -5.23
N THR A 391 6.44 4.58 -4.01
CA THR A 391 7.55 5.30 -3.37
C THR A 391 8.38 4.42 -2.45
N HIS A 392 9.64 4.80 -2.24
CA HIS A 392 10.55 4.32 -1.21
C HIS A 392 10.84 5.39 -0.13
N SER A 393 10.16 6.54 -0.19
CA SER A 393 10.36 7.65 0.74
C SER A 393 9.15 7.85 1.65
N SER A 394 9.40 7.90 2.95
CA SER A 394 8.38 8.23 3.97
C SER A 394 7.78 9.64 3.81
N ALA A 395 8.41 10.50 3.00
CA ALA A 395 7.89 11.84 2.69
C ALA A 395 6.59 11.82 1.88
N PHE A 396 6.24 10.71 1.21
CA PHE A 396 5.07 10.61 0.33
C PHE A 396 3.86 9.90 0.94
N PHE A 397 3.85 9.71 2.25
CA PHE A 397 2.66 9.22 2.93
C PHE A 397 2.49 9.87 4.30
N SER A 398 1.25 10.09 4.68
CA SER A 398 0.90 10.62 6.00
C SER A 398 -0.46 10.11 6.45
N PRO A 399 -0.68 9.95 7.77
CA PRO A 399 -1.96 9.49 8.29
C PRO A 399 -3.13 10.43 7.97
N GLN A 400 -2.85 11.70 7.64
CA GLN A 400 -3.89 12.69 7.36
C GLN A 400 -4.33 12.73 5.91
N ALA A 401 -3.43 12.40 4.98
CA ALA A 401 -3.66 12.55 3.54
C ALA A 401 -3.81 11.23 2.79
N THR A 402 -3.14 10.17 3.25
CA THR A 402 -3.16 8.87 2.59
C THR A 402 -4.40 8.09 3.02
N GLY A 403 -5.35 7.88 2.09
CA GLY A 403 -6.55 7.09 2.36
C GLY A 403 -6.27 5.59 2.27
N THR A 404 -5.53 5.17 1.26
CA THR A 404 -5.12 3.77 1.09
C THR A 404 -3.60 3.65 1.07
N PHE A 405 -3.09 2.73 1.87
CA PHE A 405 -1.67 2.40 1.93
C PHE A 405 -1.49 0.92 1.60
N VAL A 406 -0.66 0.61 0.60
CA VAL A 406 -0.48 -0.76 0.12
C VAL A 406 0.98 -1.14 0.21
N LYS A 407 1.30 -2.17 0.98
CA LYS A 407 2.63 -2.79 0.94
C LYS A 407 2.63 -3.97 -0.01
N LEU A 408 3.59 -4.00 -0.92
CA LEU A 408 3.85 -5.12 -1.81
C LEU A 408 5.07 -5.90 -1.37
N ILE A 409 4.93 -7.20 -1.34
CA ILE A 409 6.05 -8.13 -1.18
C ILE A 409 6.07 -9.10 -2.36
N LYS A 410 7.24 -9.69 -2.62
CA LYS A 410 7.37 -10.75 -3.61
C LYS A 410 7.18 -12.12 -2.94
N ASP A 411 6.10 -12.80 -3.25
CA ASP A 411 5.84 -14.16 -2.79
C ASP A 411 6.72 -15.14 -3.58
N ARG A 412 7.75 -15.64 -2.92
CA ARG A 412 8.69 -16.62 -3.47
C ARG A 412 8.29 -18.07 -3.20
N SER A 413 7.16 -18.29 -2.52
CA SER A 413 6.65 -19.65 -2.23
C SER A 413 5.99 -20.30 -3.44
N VAL A 414 5.65 -19.50 -4.46
CA VAL A 414 5.04 -19.95 -5.73
C VAL A 414 6.03 -19.80 -6.89
N THR A 415 5.85 -20.62 -7.92
CA THR A 415 6.69 -20.58 -9.12
C THR A 415 5.83 -20.35 -10.36
N PRO A 416 6.10 -19.30 -11.14
CA PRO A 416 7.06 -18.21 -10.89
C PRO A 416 6.63 -17.34 -9.70
N PRO A 417 7.59 -16.62 -9.02
CA PRO A 417 7.26 -15.74 -7.92
C PRO A 417 6.33 -14.60 -8.35
N CYS A 418 5.34 -14.27 -7.51
CA CYS A 418 4.34 -13.23 -7.83
C CYS A 418 4.26 -12.13 -6.76
N ALA A 419 3.65 -11.02 -7.12
CA ALA A 419 3.36 -9.92 -6.21
C ALA A 419 2.22 -10.31 -5.26
N LYS A 420 2.39 -10.01 -3.97
CA LYS A 420 1.35 -10.12 -2.94
C LYS A 420 1.16 -8.77 -2.27
N ALA A 421 -0.10 -8.30 -2.21
CA ALA A 421 -0.45 -7.01 -1.65
C ALA A 421 -1.00 -7.15 -0.23
N TYR A 422 -0.63 -6.20 0.61
CA TYR A 422 -1.19 -5.99 1.94
C TYR A 422 -1.76 -4.57 2.00
N PRO A 423 -3.02 -4.39 1.61
CA PRO A 423 -3.68 -3.09 1.67
C PRO A 423 -4.10 -2.77 3.10
N VAL A 424 -3.95 -1.52 3.49
CA VAL A 424 -4.41 -0.96 4.76
C VAL A 424 -5.23 0.28 4.48
N ASP A 425 -6.47 0.25 4.91
CA ASP A 425 -7.38 1.38 4.83
C ASP A 425 -7.14 2.29 6.05
N LEU A 426 -6.66 3.51 5.80
CA LEU A 426 -6.39 4.51 6.82
C LEU A 426 -7.61 5.39 7.14
N SER A 427 -8.78 5.08 6.62
CA SER A 427 -10.05 5.66 7.07
C SER A 427 -10.45 5.13 8.46
N ASP A 428 -9.99 3.94 8.85
CA ASP A 428 -10.13 3.43 10.23
C ASP A 428 -9.30 4.29 11.19
N LEU A 429 -9.98 5.02 12.08
CA LEU A 429 -9.35 5.92 13.05
C LEU A 429 -8.31 5.22 13.94
N ARG A 430 -8.53 3.95 14.30
CA ARG A 430 -7.59 3.19 15.13
C ARG A 430 -6.30 2.90 14.38
N LEU A 431 -6.40 2.55 13.10
CA LEU A 431 -5.23 2.33 12.24
C LEU A 431 -4.49 3.62 11.99
N LYS A 432 -5.23 4.71 11.78
CA LYS A 432 -4.67 6.05 11.61
C LYS A 432 -3.86 6.50 12.82
N ASP A 433 -4.38 6.29 14.04
CA ASP A 433 -3.68 6.60 15.29
C ASP A 433 -2.43 5.74 15.46
N GLN A 434 -2.49 4.45 15.14
CA GLN A 434 -1.33 3.55 15.18
C GLN A 434 -0.27 3.97 14.17
N PHE A 435 -0.68 4.31 12.95
CA PHE A 435 0.22 4.82 11.92
C PHE A 435 0.92 6.11 12.36
N GLN A 436 0.16 7.04 12.94
CA GLN A 436 0.72 8.29 13.46
C GLN A 436 1.73 8.04 14.58
N MET A 437 1.46 7.11 15.50
CA MET A 437 2.39 6.73 16.57
C MET A 437 3.71 6.19 16.00
N VAL A 438 3.67 5.31 15.00
CA VAL A 438 4.86 4.76 14.34
C VAL A 438 5.71 5.87 13.69
N MET A 439 5.05 6.83 13.03
CA MET A 439 5.73 7.96 12.39
C MET A 439 6.36 8.93 13.41
N GLN A 440 5.70 9.18 14.53
CA GLN A 440 6.21 10.04 15.59
C GLN A 440 7.46 9.48 16.28
N GLU A 441 7.56 8.16 16.40
CA GLU A 441 8.71 7.46 16.97
C GLU A 441 9.87 7.26 15.96
N ASN A 442 9.78 7.85 14.75
CA ASN A 442 10.75 7.67 13.66
C ASN A 442 11.01 6.20 13.28
N ASN A 443 9.96 5.39 13.33
CA ASN A 443 10.00 3.98 12.93
C ASN A 443 9.55 3.76 11.47
N ASP A 444 9.60 4.78 10.64
CA ASP A 444 9.15 4.76 9.24
C ASP A 444 9.94 3.78 8.36
N ALA A 445 11.22 3.53 8.66
CA ALA A 445 12.03 2.52 7.99
C ALA A 445 11.40 1.11 8.05
N ALA A 446 10.63 0.81 9.09
CA ALA A 446 9.95 -0.47 9.28
C ALA A 446 8.91 -0.79 8.21
N PHE A 447 8.34 0.23 7.55
CA PHE A 447 7.41 0.00 6.44
C PHE A 447 8.08 -0.65 5.23
N PHE A 448 9.38 -0.46 5.05
CA PHE A 448 10.13 -0.94 3.89
C PHE A 448 10.85 -2.29 4.12
N CYS A 449 10.84 -2.80 5.35
CA CYS A 449 11.51 -4.05 5.69
C CYS A 449 10.57 -5.27 5.63
N GLU A 450 11.15 -6.48 5.47
CA GLU A 450 10.40 -7.75 5.50
C GLU A 450 10.10 -8.20 6.93
N SER A 451 10.99 -7.89 7.85
CA SER A 451 10.84 -8.24 9.26
C SER A 451 11.29 -7.11 10.18
N ILE A 452 10.78 -7.11 11.39
CA ILE A 452 11.03 -6.07 12.38
C ILE A 452 11.29 -6.72 13.75
N LEU A 453 12.28 -6.16 14.44
CA LEU A 453 12.51 -6.43 15.86
C LEU A 453 12.04 -5.22 16.66
N LEU A 454 11.02 -5.40 17.48
CA LEU A 454 10.56 -4.42 18.43
C LEU A 454 11.45 -4.47 19.68
N VAL A 455 11.94 -3.32 20.12
CA VAL A 455 12.76 -3.17 21.32
C VAL A 455 12.20 -2.09 22.24
N GLU A 456 12.43 -2.20 23.55
CA GLU A 456 11.79 -1.32 24.51
C GLU A 456 12.33 0.11 24.46
N GLY A 457 13.66 0.27 24.32
CA GLY A 457 14.32 1.55 24.47
C GLY A 457 15.49 1.83 23.54
N ASP A 458 16.15 2.97 23.79
CA ASP A 458 17.27 3.45 22.99
C ASP A 458 18.55 2.62 23.16
N SER A 459 18.80 2.12 24.39
CA SER A 459 19.94 1.25 24.66
C SER A 459 19.88 -0.03 23.82
N ASP A 460 18.71 -0.67 23.79
CA ASP A 460 18.48 -1.88 22.97
C ASP A 460 18.71 -1.60 21.49
N HIS A 461 18.17 -0.47 20.99
CA HIS A 461 18.29 -0.07 19.60
C HIS A 461 19.74 0.07 19.14
N ILE A 462 20.65 0.48 20.04
CA ILE A 462 22.09 0.64 19.77
C ILE A 462 22.82 -0.70 19.92
N VAL A 463 22.61 -1.39 21.06
CA VAL A 463 23.45 -2.52 21.47
C VAL A 463 23.08 -3.82 20.76
N ILE A 464 21.80 -4.08 20.51
CA ILE A 464 21.34 -5.34 19.94
C ILE A 464 21.90 -5.59 18.54
N PRO A 465 21.88 -4.64 17.58
CA PRO A 465 22.51 -4.84 16.28
C PRO A 465 24.02 -5.05 16.35
N HIS A 466 24.67 -4.37 17.29
CA HIS A 466 26.10 -4.51 17.50
C HIS A 466 26.45 -5.92 18.00
N ILE A 467 25.76 -6.42 19.02
CA ILE A 467 25.96 -7.77 19.54
C ILE A 467 25.74 -8.80 18.44
N ALA A 468 24.63 -8.72 17.71
CA ALA A 468 24.30 -9.65 16.65
C ALA A 468 25.40 -9.74 15.60
N ARG A 469 25.79 -8.59 15.03
CA ARG A 469 26.84 -8.53 14.01
C ARG A 469 28.22 -8.97 14.52
N THR A 470 28.53 -8.68 15.77
CA THR A 470 29.81 -9.08 16.39
C THR A 470 29.83 -10.59 16.61
N LEU A 471 28.74 -11.20 17.09
CA LEU A 471 28.67 -12.64 17.32
C LEU A 471 28.72 -13.44 16.01
N ASN A 472 28.05 -12.94 14.97
CA ASN A 472 28.05 -13.54 13.64
C ASN A 472 27.84 -12.44 12.57
N PRO A 473 28.81 -12.22 11.68
CA PRO A 473 28.70 -11.23 10.58
C PRO A 473 27.51 -11.47 9.62
N SER A 474 26.90 -12.65 9.59
CA SER A 474 25.67 -12.94 8.83
C SER A 474 24.41 -12.40 9.50
N TRP A 475 24.45 -12.10 10.79
CA TRP A 475 23.34 -11.53 11.58
C TRP A 475 23.33 -10.00 11.49
N ASP A 476 23.46 -9.49 10.29
CA ASP A 476 23.44 -8.05 10.02
C ASP A 476 22.01 -7.63 9.66
N PHE A 477 21.38 -6.85 10.51
CA PHE A 477 20.01 -6.38 10.36
C PHE A 477 19.80 -5.63 9.04
N ALA A 478 20.75 -4.75 8.66
CA ALA A 478 20.63 -4.00 7.41
C ALA A 478 20.74 -4.89 6.18
N LYS A 479 21.68 -5.84 6.16
CA LYS A 479 21.85 -6.77 5.03
C LYS A 479 20.68 -7.74 4.87
N LYS A 480 20.01 -8.08 5.97
CA LYS A 480 18.86 -9.00 5.99
C LYS A 480 17.51 -8.26 5.85
N SER A 481 17.52 -6.97 5.55
CA SER A 481 16.30 -6.14 5.43
C SER A 481 15.41 -6.20 6.67
N VAL A 482 16.03 -6.16 7.86
CA VAL A 482 15.36 -6.16 9.16
C VAL A 482 15.42 -4.77 9.76
N ALA A 483 14.27 -4.21 10.11
CA ALA A 483 14.20 -2.99 10.90
C ALA A 483 14.24 -3.29 12.39
N ILE A 484 14.79 -2.36 13.17
CA ILE A 484 14.65 -2.33 14.62
C ILE A 484 13.81 -1.12 14.97
N ALA A 485 12.69 -1.34 15.68
CA ALA A 485 11.79 -0.27 16.06
C ALA A 485 11.68 -0.15 17.58
N ARG A 486 11.83 1.07 18.05
CA ARG A 486 11.60 1.42 19.45
C ARG A 486 10.11 1.55 19.71
N VAL A 487 9.62 0.96 20.78
CA VAL A 487 8.19 0.99 21.10
C VAL A 487 7.86 1.89 22.31
N GLY A 488 8.88 2.52 22.92
CA GLY A 488 8.66 3.38 24.09
C GLY A 488 8.13 2.62 25.32
N GLY A 489 8.54 1.34 25.47
CA GLY A 489 8.16 0.44 26.56
C GLY A 489 7.25 -0.71 26.17
N LYS A 490 7.35 -1.81 26.91
CA LYS A 490 6.65 -3.09 26.65
C LYS A 490 5.13 -3.00 26.48
N HIS A 491 4.48 -1.99 27.06
CA HIS A 491 3.03 -1.80 26.97
C HIS A 491 2.52 -1.55 25.54
N ASN A 492 3.39 -1.12 24.64
CA ASN A 492 3.06 -0.86 23.24
C ASN A 492 3.30 -2.04 22.29
N ILE A 493 4.02 -3.10 22.73
CA ILE A 493 4.45 -4.23 21.87
C ILE A 493 3.29 -4.84 21.10
N LYS A 494 2.22 -5.24 21.79
CA LYS A 494 1.03 -5.84 21.15
C LYS A 494 0.42 -4.92 20.10
N ARG A 495 0.41 -3.61 20.34
CA ARG A 495 -0.15 -2.60 19.46
C ARG A 495 0.70 -2.45 18.20
N TYR A 496 2.03 -2.36 18.33
CA TYR A 496 2.96 -2.33 17.20
C TYR A 496 2.93 -3.65 16.42
N ARG A 497 2.92 -4.78 17.11
CA ARG A 497 2.85 -6.09 16.50
C ARG A 497 1.61 -6.25 15.63
N SER A 498 0.42 -6.00 16.19
CA SER A 498 -0.84 -6.10 15.44
C SER A 498 -0.94 -5.11 14.27
N PHE A 499 -0.26 -3.96 14.37
CA PHE A 499 -0.19 -2.98 13.30
C PHE A 499 0.69 -3.47 12.14
N PHE A 500 1.95 -3.83 12.39
CA PHE A 500 2.88 -4.23 11.33
C PHE A 500 2.53 -5.59 10.69
N GLU A 501 1.94 -6.52 11.43
CA GLU A 501 1.45 -7.79 10.87
C GLU A 501 0.40 -7.58 9.77
N ARG A 502 -0.37 -6.50 9.82
CA ARG A 502 -1.32 -6.12 8.75
C ARG A 502 -0.63 -5.76 7.43
N PHE A 503 0.60 -5.28 7.51
CA PHE A 503 1.44 -4.99 6.34
C PHE A 503 2.24 -6.20 5.86
N GLY A 504 1.95 -7.40 6.36
CA GLY A 504 2.71 -8.61 6.02
C GLY A 504 4.14 -8.61 6.53
N VAL A 505 4.46 -7.76 7.52
CA VAL A 505 5.77 -7.71 8.17
C VAL A 505 5.83 -8.79 9.24
N SER A 506 6.92 -9.56 9.24
CA SER A 506 7.20 -10.53 10.30
C SER A 506 7.68 -9.80 11.55
N VAL A 507 6.90 -9.81 12.62
CA VAL A 507 7.21 -9.05 13.83
C VAL A 507 7.73 -9.95 14.93
N SER A 508 8.87 -9.55 15.50
CA SER A 508 9.45 -10.13 16.72
C SER A 508 9.61 -9.05 17.76
N ALA A 509 9.66 -9.42 19.02
CA ALA A 509 9.90 -8.50 20.13
C ALA A 509 11.03 -9.01 21.02
N LEU A 510 11.88 -8.09 21.50
CA LEU A 510 12.86 -8.35 22.53
C LEU A 510 12.48 -7.52 23.75
N VAL A 511 12.34 -8.19 24.89
CA VAL A 511 11.84 -7.58 26.14
C VAL A 511 12.72 -7.92 27.32
N ASP A 512 12.69 -7.08 28.33
CA ASP A 512 13.35 -7.28 29.59
C ASP A 512 12.66 -8.41 30.41
N LEU A 513 13.36 -9.01 31.35
CA LEU A 513 12.81 -10.06 32.21
C LEU A 513 11.57 -9.59 33.00
N ASP A 514 11.49 -8.31 33.32
CA ASP A 514 10.37 -7.76 34.07
C ASP A 514 9.04 -7.82 33.31
N ALA A 515 9.08 -8.08 32.00
CA ALA A 515 7.87 -8.37 31.20
C ALA A 515 7.13 -9.63 31.66
N LEU A 516 7.80 -10.56 32.37
CA LEU A 516 7.15 -11.70 32.98
C LEU A 516 6.35 -11.31 34.23
N THR A 517 6.72 -10.26 34.92
CA THR A 517 6.05 -9.78 36.14
C THR A 517 5.00 -8.70 35.85
N GLU A 518 5.25 -7.81 34.89
CA GLU A 518 4.38 -6.69 34.56
C GLU A 518 4.23 -6.51 33.04
N GLY A 519 3.01 -6.21 32.58
CA GLY A 519 2.74 -5.94 31.17
C GLY A 519 2.75 -7.17 30.26
N PHE A 520 2.72 -8.38 30.80
CA PHE A 520 2.72 -9.62 30.03
C PHE A 520 1.53 -9.71 29.03
N ASP A 521 0.35 -9.21 29.43
CA ASP A 521 -0.85 -9.12 28.57
C ASP A 521 -0.67 -8.23 27.34
N LYS A 522 0.37 -7.37 27.35
CA LYS A 522 0.74 -6.46 26.26
C LYS A 522 1.76 -7.05 25.29
N LEU A 523 2.27 -8.25 25.53
CA LEU A 523 3.21 -8.93 24.62
C LEU A 523 2.51 -9.60 23.42
N GLY A 524 1.21 -9.88 23.54
CA GLY A 524 0.45 -10.61 22.53
C GLY A 524 0.71 -12.12 22.56
N ALA A 525 1.08 -12.67 23.74
CA ALA A 525 1.27 -14.08 23.95
C ALA A 525 -0.04 -14.88 23.84
N SER A 526 0.07 -16.15 23.45
CA SER A 526 -1.07 -17.07 23.36
C SER A 526 -1.70 -17.36 24.73
N THR A 527 -2.93 -17.85 24.71
CA THR A 527 -3.64 -18.26 25.93
C THR A 527 -2.88 -19.33 26.69
N GLN A 528 -2.25 -20.28 25.97
CA GLN A 528 -1.45 -21.35 26.56
C GLN A 528 -0.20 -20.79 27.27
N THR A 529 0.56 -19.93 26.59
CA THR A 529 1.77 -19.29 27.19
C THR A 529 1.39 -18.40 28.37
N THR A 530 0.25 -17.74 28.30
CA THR A 530 -0.30 -16.94 29.40
C THR A 530 -0.63 -17.82 30.61
N ALA A 531 -1.23 -18.99 30.42
CA ALA A 531 -1.52 -19.93 31.49
C ALA A 531 -0.21 -20.46 32.13
N MET A 532 0.79 -20.83 31.34
CA MET A 532 2.10 -21.27 31.85
C MET A 532 2.78 -20.18 32.67
N ARG A 533 2.74 -18.93 32.22
CA ARG A 533 3.27 -17.79 32.97
C ARG A 533 2.53 -17.58 34.29
N ASN A 534 1.21 -17.71 34.31
CA ASN A 534 0.44 -17.53 35.54
C ASN A 534 0.77 -18.60 36.59
N ASP A 535 0.95 -19.85 36.16
CA ASP A 535 1.43 -20.95 37.02
C ASP A 535 2.82 -20.65 37.59
N LEU A 536 3.77 -20.20 36.76
CA LEU A 536 5.07 -19.73 37.22
C LEU A 536 4.95 -18.61 38.27
N MET A 537 4.09 -17.61 38.05
CA MET A 537 3.92 -16.50 38.97
C MET A 537 3.28 -16.90 40.29
N GLN A 538 2.46 -17.95 40.28
CA GLN A 538 1.92 -18.54 41.49
C GLN A 538 3.00 -19.21 42.33
N ASP A 539 3.91 -19.99 41.72
CA ASP A 539 5.03 -20.61 42.41
C ASP A 539 6.00 -19.58 42.97
N VAL A 540 6.33 -18.53 42.19
CA VAL A 540 7.16 -17.40 42.66
C VAL A 540 6.49 -16.71 43.84
N GLY A 541 5.18 -16.54 43.82
CA GLY A 541 4.42 -16.00 44.94
C GLY A 541 4.48 -16.89 46.20
N ASN A 542 4.39 -18.20 46.03
CA ASN A 542 4.52 -19.16 47.15
C ASN A 542 5.92 -19.15 47.74
N MET A 543 6.99 -19.01 46.95
CA MET A 543 8.37 -18.86 47.44
C MET A 543 8.51 -17.60 48.27
N LEU A 544 7.96 -16.49 47.84
CA LEU A 544 8.00 -15.23 48.59
C LEU A 544 7.21 -15.26 49.90
N ALA A 545 6.07 -15.97 49.91
CA ALA A 545 5.28 -16.13 51.14
C ALA A 545 6.00 -16.97 52.20
N GLY A 546 6.91 -17.87 51.80
CA GLY A 546 7.74 -18.69 52.70
C GLY A 546 8.97 -17.99 53.24
N THR A 547 9.40 -16.88 52.64
CA THR A 547 10.51 -16.04 53.11
C THR A 547 9.93 -14.82 53.80
N HIS A 548 10.10 -14.72 55.15
CA HIS A 548 9.79 -13.48 55.86
C HIS A 548 10.55 -12.31 55.22
N ALA A 549 9.84 -11.40 54.61
CA ALA A 549 10.41 -10.18 54.04
C ALA A 549 11.06 -9.38 55.18
N SER A 550 12.39 -9.37 55.25
CA SER A 550 13.11 -8.41 56.07
C SER A 550 12.83 -7.01 55.50
N GLU A 551 12.54 -6.08 56.39
CA GLU A 551 12.39 -4.66 56.12
C GLU A 551 13.52 -4.17 55.22
N THR A 552 13.23 -3.88 53.98
CA THR A 552 14.20 -3.24 53.08
C THR A 552 13.80 -1.79 52.90
N ASP A 553 14.65 -0.90 53.32
CA ASP A 553 14.54 0.55 53.07
C ASP A 553 14.46 0.83 51.56
N LEU A 554 13.36 1.41 51.13
CA LEU A 554 13.16 1.81 49.74
C LEU A 554 14.07 2.98 49.37
N SER A 555 14.91 2.81 48.37
CA SER A 555 15.77 3.89 47.85
C SER A 555 14.92 4.99 47.15
N GLY A 556 15.42 6.23 47.15
CA GLY A 556 14.74 7.36 46.53
C GLY A 556 14.43 7.17 45.03
N ASN A 557 15.19 6.34 44.29
CA ASN A 557 14.96 5.98 42.91
C ASN A 557 13.82 4.95 42.75
N GLN A 558 13.67 4.03 43.69
CA GLN A 558 12.56 3.10 43.75
C GLN A 558 11.26 3.85 44.01
N LEU A 559 11.24 4.79 44.93
CA LEU A 559 10.08 5.67 45.21
C LEU A 559 9.65 6.50 43.98
N ARG A 560 10.60 6.96 43.14
CA ARG A 560 10.26 7.67 41.88
C ARG A 560 9.59 6.75 40.86
N LYS A 561 10.14 5.56 40.63
CA LYS A 561 9.55 4.56 39.70
C LYS A 561 8.18 4.13 40.16
N ILE A 562 7.96 3.98 41.45
CA ILE A 562 6.66 3.68 42.06
C ILE A 562 5.62 4.73 41.68
N LYS A 563 5.97 6.01 41.76
CA LYS A 563 5.08 7.14 41.47
C LYS A 563 4.62 7.19 39.99
N ASP A 564 5.36 6.58 39.09
CA ASP A 564 5.09 6.67 37.64
C ASP A 564 4.23 5.52 37.07
N SER A 565 4.00 4.44 37.83
CA SER A 565 3.11 3.35 37.43
C SER A 565 1.64 3.79 37.46
N PRO A 566 0.84 3.55 36.36
CA PRO A 566 -0.58 3.91 36.29
C PRO A 566 -1.40 3.34 37.46
N THR A 567 -1.27 2.04 37.72
CA THR A 567 -1.98 1.35 38.80
C THR A 567 -1.63 1.89 40.17
N ILE A 568 -0.36 2.24 40.36
CA ILE A 568 0.12 2.82 41.61
C ILE A 568 -0.30 4.28 41.75
N LYS A 569 -0.39 5.03 40.63
CA LYS A 569 -0.96 6.39 40.64
C LYS A 569 -2.43 6.38 41.03
N GLU A 570 -3.21 5.42 40.55
CA GLU A 570 -4.61 5.25 40.95
C GLU A 570 -4.73 4.88 42.43
N LEU A 571 -3.95 3.90 42.88
CA LEU A 571 -3.94 3.48 44.29
C LEU A 571 -3.45 4.60 45.21
N TRP A 572 -2.46 5.37 44.77
CA TRP A 572 -1.97 6.54 45.50
C TRP A 572 -2.97 7.69 45.53
N ALA A 573 -3.70 7.92 44.43
CA ALA A 573 -4.78 8.90 44.37
C ALA A 573 -5.92 8.52 45.32
N GLU A 574 -6.30 7.24 45.36
CA GLU A 574 -7.32 6.75 46.30
C GLU A 574 -6.82 6.83 47.75
N THR A 575 -5.57 6.44 48.04
CA THR A 575 -4.98 6.59 49.36
C THR A 575 -4.98 8.05 49.85
N LYS A 576 -4.64 9.01 48.98
CA LYS A 576 -4.73 10.43 49.30
C LYS A 576 -6.17 10.87 49.59
N LYS A 577 -7.10 10.47 48.77
CA LYS A 577 -8.52 10.78 48.92
C LYS A 577 -9.05 10.27 50.29
N GLN A 578 -8.71 9.01 50.60
CA GLN A 578 -9.08 8.43 51.92
C GLN A 578 -8.34 9.10 53.08
N GLY A 579 -7.13 9.58 52.86
CA GLY A 579 -6.37 10.41 53.82
C GLY A 579 -7.08 11.74 54.14
N GLU A 580 -7.68 12.40 53.14
CA GLU A 580 -8.48 13.61 53.37
C GLU A 580 -9.79 13.27 54.07
N LEU A 581 -10.46 12.17 53.72
CA LEU A 581 -11.65 11.68 54.42
C LEU A 581 -11.35 11.30 55.86
N PHE A 582 -10.18 10.75 56.16
CA PHE A 582 -9.72 10.47 57.52
C PHE A 582 -9.55 11.76 58.32
N LYS A 583 -8.96 12.81 57.75
CA LYS A 583 -8.90 14.14 58.39
C LYS A 583 -10.24 14.74 58.69
N ALA A 584 -11.23 14.50 57.83
CA ALA A 584 -12.61 14.91 58.00
C ALA A 584 -13.41 13.99 58.96
N ARG A 585 -12.80 12.94 59.50
CA ARG A 585 -13.43 11.90 60.36
C ARG A 585 -14.51 11.08 59.65
N GLU A 586 -14.46 10.99 58.34
CA GLU A 586 -15.39 10.24 57.51
C GLU A 586 -14.83 8.84 57.07
N CYS A 587 -13.57 8.53 57.47
CA CYS A 587 -12.91 7.25 57.24
C CYS A 587 -12.23 6.76 58.51
N THR A 588 -12.11 5.43 58.72
CA THR A 588 -11.42 4.81 59.83
C THR A 588 -9.90 4.68 59.56
N TRP A 589 -9.10 4.70 60.61
CA TRP A 589 -7.66 4.44 60.49
C TRP A 589 -7.34 3.09 59.85
N GLU A 590 -8.06 2.06 60.23
CA GLU A 590 -7.91 0.70 59.74
C GLU A 590 -8.12 0.62 58.21
N HIS A 591 -9.06 1.41 57.66
CA HIS A 591 -9.27 1.48 56.21
C HIS A 591 -8.13 2.20 55.46
N LEU A 592 -7.61 3.29 56.03
CA LEU A 592 -6.48 4.02 55.50
C LEU A 592 -5.20 3.17 55.58
N GLU A 593 -4.96 2.50 56.68
CA GLU A 593 -3.82 1.63 56.95
C GLU A 593 -3.81 0.45 55.91
N ASN A 594 -4.95 -0.20 55.69
CA ASN A 594 -5.10 -1.25 54.68
C ASN A 594 -4.78 -0.76 53.26
N LEU A 595 -5.10 0.48 52.91
CA LEU A 595 -4.76 1.06 51.61
C LEU A 595 -3.29 1.39 51.50
N VAL A 596 -2.68 1.88 52.57
CA VAL A 596 -1.25 2.16 52.66
C VAL A 596 -0.47 0.84 52.58
N ASP A 597 -0.91 -0.18 53.31
CA ASP A 597 -0.29 -1.51 53.27
C ASP A 597 -0.40 -2.15 51.90
N ASN A 598 -1.56 -2.08 51.27
CA ASN A 598 -1.75 -2.54 49.89
C ASN A 598 -0.84 -1.80 48.87
N PHE A 599 -0.66 -0.49 49.09
CA PHE A 599 0.24 0.29 48.25
C PHE A 599 1.70 -0.17 48.37
N PHE A 600 2.18 -0.41 49.59
CA PHE A 600 3.54 -0.90 49.83
C PHE A 600 3.71 -2.38 49.47
N GLN A 601 2.72 -3.24 49.74
CA GLN A 601 2.77 -4.66 49.41
C GLN A 601 2.83 -4.90 47.88
N GLN A 602 2.03 -4.19 47.10
CA GLN A 602 2.09 -4.36 45.63
C GLN A 602 3.45 -3.96 45.07
N THR A 603 4.11 -2.96 45.62
CA THR A 603 5.39 -2.46 45.15
C THR A 603 6.55 -3.37 45.56
N VAL A 604 6.61 -3.76 46.82
CA VAL A 604 7.64 -4.68 47.36
C VAL A 604 7.51 -6.06 46.66
N THR A 605 6.29 -6.55 46.46
CA THR A 605 6.05 -7.85 45.83
C THR A 605 6.51 -7.88 44.36
N ARG A 606 6.42 -6.79 43.64
CA ARG A 606 6.90 -6.70 42.25
C ARG A 606 8.40 -6.84 42.13
N ASP A 607 9.15 -6.03 42.84
CA ASP A 607 10.62 -6.03 42.82
C ASP A 607 11.16 -7.35 43.40
N ALA A 608 10.51 -7.88 44.42
CA ALA A 608 10.83 -9.19 44.98
C ALA A 608 10.61 -10.34 44.02
N ARG A 609 9.48 -10.35 43.25
CA ARG A 609 9.22 -11.36 42.18
C ARG A 609 10.29 -11.29 41.11
N LEU A 610 10.64 -10.11 40.65
CA LEU A 610 11.69 -9.93 39.63
C LEU A 610 13.05 -10.42 40.16
N GLN A 611 13.36 -10.14 41.41
CA GLN A 611 14.61 -10.60 42.05
C GLN A 611 14.65 -12.13 42.13
N VAL A 612 13.56 -12.78 42.56
CA VAL A 612 13.46 -14.25 42.56
C VAL A 612 13.72 -14.80 41.14
N LEU A 613 13.06 -14.25 40.10
CA LEU A 613 13.27 -14.69 38.73
C LEU A 613 14.71 -14.54 38.23
N LYS A 614 15.45 -13.50 38.68
CA LYS A 614 16.86 -13.31 38.34
C LYS A 614 17.78 -14.29 39.03
N GLU A 615 17.44 -14.69 40.24
CA GLU A 615 18.26 -15.56 41.09
C GLU A 615 17.99 -17.05 40.89
N LEU A 616 16.92 -17.42 40.20
CA LEU A 616 16.58 -18.81 39.86
C LEU A 616 17.67 -19.42 38.97
N GLN A 617 18.41 -20.38 39.52
CA GLN A 617 19.41 -21.13 38.75
C GLN A 617 18.93 -22.54 38.41
N ASP A 618 18.41 -23.28 39.37
CA ASP A 618 17.99 -24.67 39.25
C ASP A 618 16.70 -24.93 40.02
N GLY A 619 16.02 -26.06 39.69
CA GLY A 619 14.83 -26.51 40.38
C GLY A 619 13.54 -26.32 39.58
N PRO A 620 12.42 -26.83 40.13
CA PRO A 620 11.14 -26.87 39.39
C PRO A 620 10.62 -25.50 38.89
N VAL A 621 10.86 -24.43 39.64
CA VAL A 621 10.44 -23.05 39.29
C VAL A 621 11.33 -22.50 38.17
N ALA A 622 12.65 -22.79 38.22
CA ALA A 622 13.58 -22.43 37.15
C ALA A 622 13.22 -23.13 35.83
N ASP A 623 12.83 -24.42 35.92
CA ASP A 623 12.40 -25.19 34.75
C ASP A 623 11.11 -24.60 34.14
N LYS A 624 10.13 -24.21 34.98
CA LYS A 624 8.93 -23.53 34.53
C LYS A 624 9.26 -22.19 33.85
N GLN A 625 10.19 -21.40 34.40
CA GLN A 625 10.64 -20.16 33.79
C GLN A 625 11.26 -20.42 32.41
N ARG A 626 12.13 -21.43 32.26
CA ARG A 626 12.72 -21.81 30.98
C ARG A 626 11.63 -22.19 29.96
N LEU A 627 10.64 -23.00 30.38
CA LEU A 627 9.52 -23.40 29.52
C LEU A 627 8.68 -22.22 29.05
N VAL A 628 8.40 -21.23 29.92
CA VAL A 628 7.69 -19.99 29.53
C VAL A 628 8.50 -19.19 28.52
N ILE A 629 9.81 -19.02 28.75
CA ILE A 629 10.71 -18.31 27.84
C ILE A 629 10.80 -19.02 26.47
N GLU A 630 10.86 -20.36 26.45
CA GLU A 630 10.85 -21.13 25.22
C GLU A 630 9.52 -21.02 24.47
N ALA A 631 8.39 -21.02 25.18
CA ALA A 631 7.07 -20.81 24.58
C ALA A 631 6.96 -19.44 23.94
N LEU A 632 7.39 -18.37 24.65
CA LEU A 632 7.46 -17.02 24.12
C LEU A 632 8.37 -16.92 22.88
N ARG A 633 9.52 -17.59 22.90
CA ARG A 633 10.45 -17.61 21.74
C ARG A 633 9.81 -18.22 20.50
N LYS A 634 9.00 -19.28 20.64
CA LYS A 634 8.23 -19.85 19.54
C LYS A 634 7.19 -18.86 18.99
N GLU A 635 6.71 -17.97 19.83
CA GLU A 635 5.80 -16.88 19.46
C GLU A 635 6.54 -15.61 19.04
N ARG A 636 7.87 -15.69 18.80
CA ARG A 636 8.75 -14.59 18.42
C ARG A 636 8.84 -13.45 19.45
N VAL A 637 8.70 -13.77 20.73
CA VAL A 637 8.97 -12.89 21.83
C VAL A 637 10.21 -13.41 22.58
N TYR A 638 11.27 -12.63 22.54
CA TYR A 638 12.55 -12.96 23.17
C TYR A 638 12.66 -12.22 24.51
N VAL A 639 13.01 -12.92 25.57
CA VAL A 639 13.13 -12.35 26.91
C VAL A 639 14.59 -12.37 27.33
N LEU A 640 15.12 -11.24 27.78
CA LEU A 640 16.46 -11.12 28.35
C LEU A 640 16.50 -11.69 29.79
N THR A 641 17.19 -12.82 29.98
CA THR A 641 17.09 -13.57 31.25
C THR A 641 17.78 -12.91 32.45
N LYS A 642 18.76 -12.02 32.22
CA LYS A 642 19.45 -11.28 33.28
C LYS A 642 18.72 -10.01 33.72
N GLY A 643 17.68 -9.59 33.03
CA GLY A 643 16.94 -8.36 33.30
C GLY A 643 16.87 -7.47 32.08
N ALA A 644 17.27 -6.20 32.22
CA ALA A 644 17.38 -5.26 31.10
C ALA A 644 18.75 -5.42 30.41
N ILE A 645 18.89 -4.84 29.20
CA ILE A 645 20.13 -4.93 28.40
C ILE A 645 21.36 -4.40 29.21
N GLU A 646 21.17 -3.43 30.09
CA GLU A 646 22.24 -2.90 30.92
C GLU A 646 22.78 -3.92 31.95
N ALA A 647 22.05 -5.00 32.24
CA ALA A 647 22.52 -6.09 33.10
C ALA A 647 23.60 -6.97 32.41
N TYR A 648 23.78 -6.80 31.09
CA TYR A 648 24.83 -7.45 30.32
C TYR A 648 26.07 -6.61 30.12
N TYR A 649 26.10 -5.40 30.70
CA TYR A 649 27.30 -4.54 30.68
C TYR A 649 28.29 -4.93 31.78
N PRO A 650 29.60 -4.75 31.58
CA PRO A 650 30.60 -5.10 32.57
C PRO A 650 30.58 -4.16 33.79
N ARG A 651 30.03 -2.96 33.59
CA ARG A 651 29.90 -1.93 34.63
C ARG A 651 28.46 -1.47 34.73
N PRO A 652 27.93 -1.25 35.94
CA PRO A 652 26.59 -0.70 36.10
C PRO A 652 26.47 0.63 35.33
N ALA A 653 25.43 0.78 34.53
CA ALA A 653 25.12 2.04 33.85
C ALA A 653 24.77 3.10 34.91
N SER A 654 25.70 3.98 35.25
CA SER A 654 25.47 5.09 36.18
C SER A 654 25.17 6.36 35.39
N GLY A 655 23.91 6.79 35.41
CA GLY A 655 23.46 8.07 34.85
C GLY A 655 22.97 8.04 33.42
N ASP A 656 23.83 8.18 32.42
CA ASP A 656 23.46 8.23 31.00
C ASP A 656 23.51 6.83 30.35
N LYS A 657 22.34 6.24 30.16
CA LYS A 657 22.18 4.91 29.54
C LYS A 657 22.68 4.85 28.10
N LEU A 658 22.46 5.91 27.32
CA LEU A 658 22.89 5.99 25.92
C LEU A 658 24.40 5.98 25.80
N ARG A 659 25.05 6.74 26.65
CA ARG A 659 26.53 6.76 26.75
C ARG A 659 27.09 5.40 27.13
N ALA A 660 26.50 4.73 28.12
CA ALA A 660 26.91 3.39 28.52
C ALA A 660 26.73 2.37 27.41
N ALA A 661 25.65 2.47 26.62
CA ALA A 661 25.41 1.64 25.45
C ALA A 661 26.49 1.84 24.36
N GLN A 662 26.88 3.10 24.13
CA GLN A 662 27.93 3.43 23.18
C GLN A 662 29.28 2.92 23.61
N GLU A 663 29.66 3.16 24.87
CA GLU A 663 30.91 2.65 25.49
C GLU A 663 30.96 1.11 25.41
N TYR A 664 29.86 0.41 25.63
CA TYR A 664 29.78 -1.03 25.46
C TYR A 664 30.09 -1.45 24.00
N CYS A 665 29.51 -0.79 23.00
CA CYS A 665 29.74 -1.09 21.61
C CYS A 665 31.20 -0.85 21.19
N ASP A 666 31.84 0.19 21.73
CA ASP A 666 33.22 0.53 21.44
C ASP A 666 34.21 -0.46 22.09
N GLU A 667 33.91 -0.95 23.31
CA GLU A 667 34.77 -1.86 24.06
C GLU A 667 34.66 -3.32 23.61
N PHE A 668 33.44 -3.81 23.31
CA PHE A 668 33.15 -5.21 23.03
C PHE A 668 33.00 -5.49 21.52
N THR A 669 34.12 -5.68 20.83
CA THR A 669 34.20 -5.92 19.40
C THR A 669 34.56 -7.38 19.03
N ASP A 670 34.83 -8.22 20.01
CA ASP A 670 35.22 -9.61 19.88
C ASP A 670 34.07 -10.55 20.33
N PRO A 671 33.64 -11.52 19.50
CA PRO A 671 32.60 -12.48 19.87
C PRO A 671 32.90 -13.29 21.13
N HIS A 672 34.17 -13.58 21.40
CA HIS A 672 34.58 -14.30 22.62
C HIS A 672 34.37 -13.49 23.88
N GLN A 673 34.69 -12.19 23.83
CA GLN A 673 34.48 -11.27 24.96
C GLN A 673 32.99 -11.16 25.29
N ILE A 674 32.13 -11.02 24.27
CA ILE A 674 30.68 -10.95 24.48
C ILE A 674 30.14 -12.24 25.08
N ARG A 675 30.53 -13.41 24.53
CA ARG A 675 30.11 -14.71 25.11
C ARG A 675 30.60 -14.91 26.54
N GLN A 676 31.81 -14.54 26.83
CA GLN A 676 32.38 -14.60 28.18
C GLN A 676 31.60 -13.73 29.17
N LEU A 677 31.25 -12.51 28.76
CA LEU A 677 30.50 -11.57 29.62
C LEU A 677 29.05 -12.07 29.84
N VAL A 678 28.43 -12.63 28.80
CA VAL A 678 27.07 -13.16 28.90
C VAL A 678 27.02 -14.45 29.73
N ASN A 679 28.01 -15.33 29.59
CA ASN A 679 28.06 -16.62 30.28
C ASN A 679 28.88 -16.59 31.58
N ALA A 680 29.12 -15.41 32.14
CA ALA A 680 29.96 -15.28 33.33
C ALA A 680 29.57 -16.28 34.44
N GLY A 681 30.42 -17.31 34.63
CA GLY A 681 30.26 -18.35 35.64
C GLY A 681 29.69 -19.69 35.18
N LYS A 682 29.38 -19.88 33.90
CA LYS A 682 28.82 -21.14 33.37
C LYS A 682 29.60 -21.63 32.14
N GLU A 683 30.67 -22.38 32.38
CA GLU A 683 31.43 -23.03 31.33
C GLU A 683 30.54 -24.13 30.65
N GLY A 684 30.36 -24.04 29.32
CA GLY A 684 29.65 -25.02 28.50
C GLY A 684 28.20 -24.71 28.18
N GLU A 685 27.58 -23.67 28.73
CA GLU A 685 26.27 -23.18 28.29
C GLU A 685 26.37 -22.35 27.01
N ARG A 686 25.35 -22.48 26.13
CA ARG A 686 25.23 -21.65 24.94
C ARG A 686 24.91 -20.21 25.34
N CYS A 687 25.58 -19.25 24.70
CA CYS A 687 25.29 -17.83 24.91
C CYS A 687 23.83 -17.53 24.56
N GLU A 688 23.15 -16.82 25.45
CA GLU A 688 21.76 -16.44 25.28
C GLU A 688 21.50 -15.69 23.97
N PHE A 689 22.38 -14.76 23.59
CA PHE A 689 22.26 -14.02 22.35
C PHE A 689 22.46 -14.90 21.10
N ASP A 690 23.33 -15.93 21.16
CA ASP A 690 23.46 -16.90 20.07
C ASP A 690 22.13 -17.64 19.85
N LEU A 691 21.40 -18.00 20.92
CA LEU A 691 20.08 -18.65 20.83
C LEU A 691 19.00 -17.70 20.29
N ILE A 692 19.00 -16.45 20.74
CA ILE A 692 18.04 -15.43 20.30
C ILE A 692 18.22 -15.15 18.81
N PHE A 693 19.44 -14.82 18.37
CA PHE A 693 19.69 -14.40 17.00
C PHE A 693 19.63 -15.55 16.00
N ALA A 694 20.07 -16.77 16.35
CA ALA A 694 19.89 -17.92 15.48
C ALA A 694 18.41 -18.21 15.23
N ASN A 695 17.57 -18.14 16.26
CA ASN A 695 16.12 -18.31 16.09
C ASN A 695 15.50 -17.13 15.31
N PHE A 696 15.93 -15.91 15.60
CA PHE A 696 15.42 -14.71 14.93
C PHE A 696 15.73 -14.71 13.43
N PHE A 697 16.96 -15.01 13.04
CA PHE A 697 17.40 -15.03 11.64
C PHE A 697 17.08 -16.34 10.91
N GLY A 698 16.52 -17.35 11.60
CA GLY A 698 16.14 -18.63 11.00
C GLY A 698 17.32 -19.46 10.52
N GLU A 699 18.51 -19.25 11.09
CA GLU A 699 19.70 -20.05 10.80
C GLU A 699 19.79 -21.20 11.79
N ASP A 700 20.07 -22.41 11.29
CA ASP A 700 20.46 -23.51 12.17
C ASP A 700 21.70 -23.07 12.94
N ILE A 701 21.65 -23.21 14.25
CA ILE A 701 22.81 -22.96 15.10
C ILE A 701 23.88 -23.95 14.65
N LEU A 702 24.83 -23.46 13.85
CA LEU A 702 25.99 -24.26 13.51
C LEU A 702 26.54 -24.83 14.83
N PRO A 703 26.73 -26.16 14.97
CA PRO A 703 27.36 -26.71 16.12
C PRO A 703 28.78 -26.15 16.14
N HIS A 704 28.97 -25.07 16.91
CA HIS A 704 30.30 -24.59 17.18
C HIS A 704 31.04 -25.76 17.77
N GLN A 705 31.93 -26.32 16.94
CA GLN A 705 33.03 -27.18 17.30
C GLN A 705 32.75 -27.94 18.59
N ARG A 706 32.33 -29.18 18.44
CA ARG A 706 32.63 -30.16 19.45
C ARG A 706 34.15 -30.07 19.64
N THR A 707 34.56 -29.22 20.56
CA THR A 707 35.92 -29.17 21.07
C THR A 707 36.21 -30.59 21.47
N SER A 708 37.08 -31.20 20.73
CA SER A 708 37.83 -32.40 21.02
C SER A 708 38.10 -32.61 22.50
N LEU A 709 37.23 -33.33 23.13
CA LEU A 709 37.49 -34.07 24.36
C LEU A 709 37.28 -35.56 24.06
N ASN A 710 38.23 -36.09 23.27
CA ASN A 710 38.57 -37.52 23.26
C ASN A 710 39.87 -37.67 22.45
N THR A 711 40.96 -37.20 23.04
CA THR A 711 42.27 -37.78 22.73
C THR A 711 42.60 -38.75 23.85
N SER A 712 42.17 -39.99 23.65
CA SER A 712 42.87 -41.11 24.29
C SER A 712 43.84 -41.69 23.26
N PRO A 713 45.11 -41.84 23.61
CA PRO A 713 46.12 -42.36 22.68
C PRO A 713 46.09 -43.87 22.75
N ALA A 714 45.75 -44.54 21.64
CA ALA A 714 46.11 -45.95 21.52
C ALA A 714 46.32 -46.39 20.08
N ALA A 715 47.50 -46.90 19.90
CA ALA A 715 47.90 -47.93 18.95
C ALA A 715 48.29 -47.53 17.52
N LYS A 716 49.61 -47.46 17.37
CA LYS A 716 50.31 -47.80 16.15
C LYS A 716 49.87 -49.19 15.69
N ALA A 717 49.54 -49.35 14.45
CA ALA A 717 49.65 -50.58 13.71
C ALA A 717 50.03 -50.27 12.27
N GLU A 718 51.12 -50.81 11.91
CA GLU A 718 51.88 -51.00 10.71
C GLU A 718 51.11 -51.02 9.41
N ALA A 719 51.75 -50.47 8.39
CA ALA A 719 51.47 -50.70 6.97
C ALA A 719 51.90 -52.11 6.56
N PRO A 720 51.34 -52.69 5.51
CA PRO A 720 52.09 -53.17 4.37
C PRO A 720 51.51 -52.56 3.10
N GLY A 721 52.30 -52.06 2.18
CA GLY A 721 53.26 -52.70 1.30
C GLY A 721 52.60 -53.16 0.00
N ASP A 722 52.84 -52.35 -1.03
CA ASP A 722 52.97 -52.71 -2.46
C ASP A 722 52.07 -53.71 -3.16
N THR A 723 51.67 -53.31 -4.30
CA THR A 723 51.75 -53.88 -5.66
C THR A 723 50.45 -53.88 -6.44
N ALA A 724 50.46 -53.22 -7.50
CA ALA A 724 50.18 -53.36 -8.91
C ALA A 724 49.38 -52.19 -9.48
#